data_f3ba1e549ee6545c5aff7fd80a1ba90f
#
_entry.id   f3ba1e549ee6545c5aff7fd80a1ba90f
#
_cell.length_a   1.000
_cell.length_b   1.000
_cell.length_c   1.000
_cell.angle_alpha   90.00
_cell.angle_beta   90.00
_cell.angle_gamma   90.00
#
_symmetry.space_group_name_H-M   'P 1'
#
loop_
_entity.id
_entity.type
_entity.pdbx_description
1 polymer ?
#
loop_
_entity_poly.entity_id
_entity_poly.type
_entity_poly.pdbx_seq_one_letter_code
_entity_poly.pdbx_strand_id
1 'polypeptide(L)'
;MKAFLKTVAQDMLAKYGTNMSDIAVVFPNKRAALFLNTYLAQLAGKPIWTPTYITISDLFRRHSDLKVADPIKSICDLHKVFVACTGIDETLDHFYGWGQLLLADFDDVDKNMVDAKLLFANLSDIHELDDVSYLTDYQKAMIKKFFSNFSDDHNTELKKRFLQLWSHFYDIYVGFNQKLAEQQLAYEGALYRKVVNDEDIDFHYKKYLFIGFNMMQIVEQTLCDRLMKQGKALFYWDYDKYYMEGQNEAGHYIRQYLKHYPNELASYPQKDIYDNMSKNKDITYISAPTENIQARYVNAWLKEHNRYKMGRNVAIVLSDENLLQSVIHSLPEEVKSVNITIGYPLQQTPFYSLIQQLIQLQGIGHPQHSETYRLHYVLTALRHPYTRFISSRYTDLLEKLEEQKRFYPSRDFLSMDGDEGLSLLFRNLEEQTAEATQNSYNKQLISYLLDILRMIGTQAKDLNDPLFHESLYRTYTLLNRLQELITSGDLEVDTITLERLIQQLIQTTSIPFHGEPAEGIQVMGVLETRNLDFDHILVLSCNEGKIPKGVNDSSFIPYSLRKAYGLTTVENKVAIFAYYFHSMLQRAHDITLTYNNATEDGQSGEMSRFMLQLMVESQHPIVRKTLIAGQKPLRPAYDEEPKTDEVMKVLDEVRMLTPTFLNTYQRCQKQFYYKYVKGLLEPDEIDEDEVDNRIFGNIFHRAAELFYYGFASKSDIQTDEKGKQQLIRPIVITAENLDQAMKDKLLVDRLVDQAFREELFKVGNNDYHPKYNGLQLINKEVIASYLRQLISIDRRQTPFTIIGMELVVSDTLKVNTSRGEKQFKIGGFIDRLDAISPISNITERIRVIDYKTGRAQTTHPKDIDEMFSATPQALSKHTDYYLQAFLYSMIIKNSKRYNSAQAPVSPGLLFIQNAGAEDYDPTLKLGREKIEDITPYEEDFMAHLRSLIADIYNPALPLRPTCDKKRCEYCPYAGLCK
;
A
#
# COMPACT_ATOMS: atom_id res chain seq x y z
N MET A 1 -40.37 -20.75 -2.05
CA MET A 1 -40.68 -21.48 -0.78
C MET A 1 -41.23 -20.50 0.25
N LYS A 2 -41.89 -20.95 1.34
CA LYS A 2 -42.34 -19.99 2.38
C LYS A 2 -41.12 -19.55 3.21
N ALA A 3 -40.95 -18.24 3.35
CA ALA A 3 -39.89 -17.70 4.21
C ALA A 3 -40.18 -17.99 5.71
N PHE A 4 -39.15 -18.31 6.48
CA PHE A 4 -39.26 -18.59 7.91
C PHE A 4 -39.95 -17.44 8.66
N LEU A 5 -39.45 -16.20 8.52
CA LEU A 5 -40.04 -15.05 9.19
C LEU A 5 -41.49 -14.76 8.79
N LYS A 6 -41.90 -15.15 7.55
CA LYS A 6 -43.31 -15.03 7.13
C LYS A 6 -44.18 -16.00 7.90
N THR A 7 -43.67 -17.22 8.16
CA THR A 7 -44.40 -18.23 8.97
C THR A 7 -44.50 -17.79 10.44
N VAL A 8 -43.40 -17.22 11.00
CA VAL A 8 -43.41 -16.62 12.32
C VAL A 8 -44.42 -15.50 12.42
N ALA A 9 -44.46 -14.59 11.42
CA ALA A 9 -45.42 -13.49 11.39
C ALA A 9 -46.90 -13.98 11.38
N GLN A 10 -47.17 -15.09 10.65
CA GLN A 10 -48.51 -15.70 10.61
C GLN A 10 -48.91 -16.24 11.99
N ASP A 11 -47.99 -16.94 12.65
CA ASP A 11 -48.23 -17.48 14.01
C ASP A 11 -48.42 -16.36 15.05
N MET A 12 -47.57 -15.32 14.98
CA MET A 12 -47.70 -14.15 15.87
C MET A 12 -49.04 -13.45 15.73
N LEU A 13 -49.49 -13.21 14.48
CA LEU A 13 -50.79 -12.60 14.25
C LEU A 13 -51.95 -13.49 14.69
N ALA A 14 -51.83 -14.80 14.53
CA ALA A 14 -52.84 -15.76 15.03
C ALA A 14 -52.93 -15.78 16.56
N LYS A 15 -51.78 -15.69 17.27
CA LYS A 15 -51.71 -15.77 18.77
C LYS A 15 -52.04 -14.44 19.44
N TYR A 16 -51.54 -13.33 18.90
CA TYR A 16 -51.55 -12.03 19.58
C TYR A 16 -52.42 -10.98 18.87
N GLY A 17 -52.92 -11.28 17.67
CA GLY A 17 -53.70 -10.30 16.91
C GLY A 17 -52.90 -9.09 16.45
N THR A 18 -53.52 -7.91 16.46
CA THR A 18 -52.96 -6.67 15.90
C THR A 18 -52.31 -5.77 16.95
N ASN A 19 -52.38 -6.11 18.20
CA ASN A 19 -51.72 -5.35 19.28
C ASN A 19 -50.62 -6.17 19.95
N MET A 20 -49.39 -5.89 19.61
CA MET A 20 -48.19 -6.57 20.15
C MET A 20 -47.26 -5.62 20.93
N SER A 21 -47.78 -4.47 21.43
CA SER A 21 -46.98 -3.46 22.15
C SER A 21 -46.30 -3.99 23.42
N ASP A 22 -46.91 -5.00 24.07
CA ASP A 22 -46.38 -5.63 25.29
C ASP A 22 -45.42 -6.78 25.03
N ILE A 23 -45.00 -6.96 23.75
CA ILE A 23 -44.15 -8.07 23.33
C ILE A 23 -42.78 -7.51 22.86
N ALA A 24 -41.71 -8.12 23.34
CA ALA A 24 -40.37 -7.92 22.81
C ALA A 24 -40.00 -9.09 21.88
N VAL A 25 -39.55 -8.79 20.68
CA VAL A 25 -38.97 -9.77 19.76
C VAL A 25 -37.46 -9.62 19.83
N VAL A 26 -36.79 -10.69 20.24
CA VAL A 26 -35.34 -10.76 20.41
C VAL A 26 -34.72 -11.48 19.22
N PHE A 27 -33.80 -10.80 18.55
CA PHE A 27 -33.07 -11.34 17.41
C PHE A 27 -31.56 -11.40 17.68
N PRO A 28 -30.81 -12.28 16.99
CA PRO A 28 -29.36 -12.22 17.01
C PRO A 28 -28.80 -11.01 16.22
N ASN A 29 -29.57 -10.45 15.28
CA ASN A 29 -29.19 -9.21 14.55
C ASN A 29 -30.41 -8.32 14.26
N LYS A 30 -30.17 -7.03 14.03
CA LYS A 30 -31.25 -6.03 13.83
C LYS A 30 -32.01 -6.17 12.51
N ARG A 31 -31.44 -6.81 11.50
CA ARG A 31 -31.99 -6.84 10.14
C ARG A 31 -33.24 -7.69 10.00
N ALA A 32 -33.24 -8.85 10.65
CA ALA A 32 -34.40 -9.74 10.65
C ALA A 32 -35.70 -9.04 11.11
N ALA A 33 -35.56 -8.03 11.98
CA ALA A 33 -36.68 -7.22 12.45
C ALA A 33 -37.41 -6.49 11.32
N LEU A 34 -36.68 -5.96 10.34
CA LEU A 34 -37.25 -5.23 9.19
C LEU A 34 -38.08 -6.14 8.30
N PHE A 35 -37.57 -7.35 8.04
CA PHE A 35 -38.28 -8.35 7.22
C PHE A 35 -39.52 -8.87 7.97
N LEU A 36 -39.39 -9.16 9.28
CA LEU A 36 -40.55 -9.58 10.07
C LEU A 36 -41.63 -8.51 10.11
N ASN A 37 -41.25 -7.23 10.29
CA ASN A 37 -42.17 -6.12 10.31
C ASN A 37 -42.89 -5.97 8.97
N THR A 38 -42.18 -6.11 7.85
CA THR A 38 -42.77 -6.09 6.51
C THR A 38 -43.81 -7.24 6.35
N TYR A 39 -43.48 -8.45 6.79
CA TYR A 39 -44.43 -9.57 6.72
C TYR A 39 -45.63 -9.36 7.62
N LEU A 40 -45.44 -8.84 8.82
CA LEU A 40 -46.56 -8.51 9.72
C LEU A 40 -47.51 -7.49 9.09
N ALA A 41 -46.96 -6.41 8.52
CA ALA A 41 -47.77 -5.39 7.82
C ALA A 41 -48.54 -5.96 6.63
N GLN A 42 -47.86 -6.73 5.77
CA GLN A 42 -48.50 -7.36 4.60
C GLN A 42 -49.58 -8.35 4.97
N LEU A 43 -49.38 -9.14 6.02
CA LEU A 43 -50.34 -10.18 6.43
C LEU A 43 -51.55 -9.60 7.19
N ALA A 44 -51.31 -8.53 7.97
CA ALA A 44 -52.38 -7.90 8.74
C ALA A 44 -53.36 -7.10 7.88
N GLY A 45 -52.93 -6.50 6.76
CA GLY A 45 -53.72 -5.70 5.84
C GLY A 45 -54.40 -4.48 6.48
N LYS A 46 -54.03 -4.13 7.73
CA LYS A 46 -54.57 -3.03 8.50
C LYS A 46 -53.51 -2.54 9.49
N PRO A 47 -53.65 -1.34 10.06
CA PRO A 47 -52.71 -0.85 11.05
C PRO A 47 -52.57 -1.79 12.26
N ILE A 48 -51.33 -2.00 12.70
CA ILE A 48 -51.00 -2.84 13.84
C ILE A 48 -50.10 -2.09 14.82
N TRP A 49 -50.17 -2.41 16.08
CA TRP A 49 -49.15 -2.06 17.05
C TRP A 49 -48.06 -3.10 17.04
N THR A 50 -46.88 -2.74 16.51
CA THR A 50 -45.75 -3.66 16.33
C THR A 50 -45.12 -4.03 17.67
N PRO A 51 -44.52 -5.23 17.80
CA PRO A 51 -43.70 -5.54 18.94
C PRO A 51 -42.44 -4.65 18.98
N THR A 52 -41.82 -4.56 20.15
CA THR A 52 -40.50 -3.97 20.27
C THR A 52 -39.43 -4.93 19.76
N TYR A 53 -38.64 -4.48 18.80
CA TYR A 53 -37.53 -5.26 18.26
C TYR A 53 -36.23 -4.91 18.97
N ILE A 54 -35.54 -5.90 19.50
CA ILE A 54 -34.27 -5.77 20.23
C ILE A 54 -33.32 -6.87 19.83
N THR A 55 -32.02 -6.62 19.94
CA THR A 55 -31.03 -7.68 19.86
C THR A 55 -30.77 -8.27 21.26
N ILE A 56 -30.17 -9.46 21.32
CA ILE A 56 -29.80 -10.07 22.60
C ILE A 56 -28.81 -9.16 23.37
N SER A 57 -27.86 -8.51 22.66
CA SER A 57 -26.93 -7.55 23.24
C SER A 57 -27.66 -6.31 23.80
N ASP A 58 -28.65 -5.75 23.04
CA ASP A 58 -29.47 -4.64 23.52
C ASP A 58 -30.29 -5.02 24.75
N LEU A 59 -30.74 -6.28 24.84
CA LEU A 59 -31.48 -6.78 25.99
C LEU A 59 -30.62 -6.73 27.25
N PHE A 60 -29.36 -7.19 27.21
CA PHE A 60 -28.44 -7.11 28.33
C PHE A 60 -28.10 -5.66 28.71
N ARG A 61 -27.72 -4.87 27.71
CA ARG A 61 -27.29 -3.48 27.92
C ARG A 61 -28.39 -2.59 28.52
N ARG A 62 -29.65 -2.82 28.17
CA ARG A 62 -30.79 -2.07 28.75
C ARG A 62 -31.07 -2.36 30.22
N HIS A 63 -30.61 -3.52 30.70
CA HIS A 63 -30.80 -3.96 32.06
C HIS A 63 -29.52 -3.91 32.92
N SER A 64 -28.53 -3.13 32.48
CA SER A 64 -27.28 -2.92 33.20
C SER A 64 -27.07 -1.45 33.53
N ASP A 65 -26.60 -1.13 34.71
CA ASP A 65 -26.12 0.21 35.08
C ASP A 65 -24.74 0.51 34.53
N LEU A 66 -24.00 -0.52 34.08
CA LEU A 66 -22.68 -0.37 33.50
C LEU A 66 -22.76 -0.11 31.97
N LYS A 67 -21.82 0.69 31.47
CA LYS A 67 -21.64 0.92 30.03
C LYS A 67 -20.53 0.02 29.49
N VAL A 68 -20.66 -0.36 28.24
CA VAL A 68 -19.57 -1.10 27.57
C VAL A 68 -18.36 -0.19 27.40
N ALA A 69 -17.22 -0.64 27.90
CA ALA A 69 -15.97 0.09 27.84
C ALA A 69 -15.45 0.20 26.39
N ASP A 70 -14.77 1.29 26.12
CA ASP A 70 -14.03 1.47 24.86
C ASP A 70 -12.95 0.39 24.72
N PRO A 71 -12.84 -0.31 23.57
CA PRO A 71 -11.86 -1.38 23.38
C PRO A 71 -10.40 -0.95 23.59
N ILE A 72 -10.01 0.24 23.11
CA ILE A 72 -8.63 0.73 23.26
C ILE A 72 -8.36 1.06 24.72
N LYS A 73 -9.30 1.82 25.36
CA LYS A 73 -9.20 2.15 26.76
C LYS A 73 -9.16 0.89 27.63
N SER A 74 -9.95 -0.13 27.30
CA SER A 74 -9.95 -1.40 28.02
C SER A 74 -8.57 -2.06 28.02
N ILE A 75 -7.84 -2.02 26.90
CA ILE A 75 -6.48 -2.57 26.83
C ILE A 75 -5.49 -1.71 27.62
N CYS A 76 -5.63 -0.38 27.57
CA CYS A 76 -4.82 0.51 28.39
C CYS A 76 -5.03 0.27 29.89
N ASP A 77 -6.29 0.11 30.33
CA ASP A 77 -6.61 -0.20 31.72
C ASP A 77 -6.15 -1.61 32.13
N LEU A 78 -6.29 -2.60 31.23
CA LEU A 78 -5.79 -3.95 31.45
C LEU A 78 -4.26 -3.96 31.59
N HIS A 79 -3.53 -3.18 30.77
CA HIS A 79 -2.08 -3.02 30.89
C HIS A 79 -1.67 -2.46 32.25
N LYS A 80 -2.34 -1.39 32.73
CA LYS A 80 -2.05 -0.80 34.04
C LYS A 80 -2.24 -1.83 35.17
N VAL A 81 -3.29 -2.66 35.08
CA VAL A 81 -3.54 -3.74 36.06
C VAL A 81 -2.49 -4.85 35.91
N PHE A 82 -2.14 -5.22 34.69
CA PHE A 82 -1.12 -6.22 34.41
C PHE A 82 0.22 -5.85 35.07
N VAL A 83 0.72 -4.64 34.82
CA VAL A 83 1.98 -4.15 35.43
C VAL A 83 1.88 -4.15 36.96
N ALA A 84 0.75 -3.72 37.52
CA ALA A 84 0.54 -3.69 38.96
C ALA A 84 0.54 -5.10 39.60
N CYS A 85 -0.08 -6.10 38.95
CA CYS A 85 -0.17 -7.46 39.48
C CYS A 85 1.10 -8.27 39.28
N THR A 86 1.80 -8.08 38.15
CA THR A 86 2.96 -8.91 37.81
C THR A 86 4.29 -8.31 38.22
N GLY A 87 4.34 -6.97 38.39
CA GLY A 87 5.60 -6.23 38.58
C GLY A 87 6.51 -6.22 37.35
N ILE A 88 6.03 -6.68 36.20
CA ILE A 88 6.76 -6.67 34.93
C ILE A 88 6.56 -5.30 34.30
N ASP A 89 7.68 -4.60 34.06
CA ASP A 89 7.70 -3.29 33.37
C ASP A 89 7.60 -3.51 31.85
N GLU A 90 6.40 -3.92 31.40
CA GLU A 90 6.11 -4.12 30.00
C GLU A 90 5.53 -2.84 29.41
N THR A 91 5.99 -2.44 28.23
CA THR A 91 5.46 -1.27 27.55
C THR A 91 4.12 -1.56 26.89
N LEU A 92 3.25 -0.56 26.79
CA LEU A 92 1.90 -0.74 26.23
C LEU A 92 1.93 -1.20 24.77
N ASP A 93 2.93 -0.78 24.00
CA ASP A 93 3.12 -1.18 22.60
C ASP A 93 3.40 -2.68 22.44
N HIS A 94 4.20 -3.25 23.32
CA HIS A 94 4.43 -4.70 23.33
C HIS A 94 3.20 -5.45 23.89
N PHE A 95 2.55 -4.87 24.89
CA PHE A 95 1.37 -5.48 25.52
C PHE A 95 0.14 -5.49 24.63
N TYR A 96 -0.05 -4.48 23.76
CA TYR A 96 -1.34 -4.20 23.11
C TYR A 96 -1.91 -5.41 22.35
N GLY A 97 -1.09 -6.07 21.53
CA GLY A 97 -1.55 -7.20 20.71
C GLY A 97 -1.98 -8.41 21.54
N TRP A 98 -1.22 -8.77 22.56
CA TRP A 98 -1.59 -9.90 23.41
C TRP A 98 -2.58 -9.51 24.51
N GLY A 99 -2.63 -8.22 24.88
CA GLY A 99 -3.69 -7.67 25.73
C GLY A 99 -5.08 -7.84 25.10
N GLN A 100 -5.20 -7.67 23.78
CA GLN A 100 -6.44 -7.95 23.04
C GLN A 100 -6.87 -9.42 23.18
N LEU A 101 -5.90 -10.35 23.07
CA LEU A 101 -6.18 -11.78 23.23
C LEU A 101 -6.64 -12.11 24.66
N LEU A 102 -5.97 -11.54 25.65
CA LEU A 102 -6.33 -11.76 27.06
C LEU A 102 -7.74 -11.21 27.38
N LEU A 103 -8.07 -10.03 26.86
CA LEU A 103 -9.40 -9.45 27.00
C LEU A 103 -10.47 -10.34 26.34
N ALA A 104 -10.18 -10.90 25.17
CA ALA A 104 -11.10 -11.82 24.50
C ALA A 104 -11.31 -13.13 25.27
N ASP A 105 -10.25 -13.65 25.91
CA ASP A 105 -10.35 -14.83 26.79
C ASP A 105 -11.16 -14.51 28.04
N PHE A 106 -11.00 -13.35 28.68
CA PHE A 106 -11.83 -12.93 29.83
C PHE A 106 -13.29 -12.77 29.44
N ASP A 107 -13.56 -12.20 28.26
CA ASP A 107 -14.91 -12.05 27.72
C ASP A 107 -15.59 -13.41 27.50
N ASP A 108 -14.85 -14.40 26.98
CA ASP A 108 -15.34 -15.75 26.72
C ASP A 108 -15.59 -16.52 28.05
N VAL A 109 -14.74 -16.31 29.07
CA VAL A 109 -14.90 -16.87 30.41
C VAL A 109 -16.20 -16.36 31.05
N ASP A 110 -16.48 -15.06 30.98
CA ASP A 110 -17.68 -14.48 31.55
C ASP A 110 -18.95 -14.86 30.78
N LYS A 111 -18.89 -14.84 29.46
CA LYS A 111 -20.01 -15.22 28.60
C LYS A 111 -20.40 -16.71 28.77
N ASN A 112 -19.44 -17.55 29.11
CA ASN A 112 -19.71 -18.96 29.44
C ASN A 112 -19.86 -19.24 30.94
N MET A 113 -19.97 -18.21 31.78
CA MET A 113 -20.22 -18.33 33.22
C MET A 113 -19.20 -19.22 33.96
N VAL A 114 -17.97 -19.31 33.44
CA VAL A 114 -16.91 -20.15 33.99
C VAL A 114 -16.36 -19.54 35.28
N ASP A 115 -16.02 -20.40 36.25
CA ASP A 115 -15.30 -19.99 37.43
C ASP A 115 -13.84 -19.67 37.09
N ALA A 116 -13.51 -18.37 36.93
CA ALA A 116 -12.19 -17.91 36.57
C ALA A 116 -11.11 -18.37 37.57
N LYS A 117 -11.43 -18.47 38.87
CA LYS A 117 -10.51 -18.92 39.91
C LYS A 117 -10.09 -20.37 39.70
N LEU A 118 -11.06 -21.25 39.43
CA LEU A 118 -10.79 -22.65 39.15
C LEU A 118 -10.07 -22.86 37.82
N LEU A 119 -10.49 -22.13 36.80
CA LEU A 119 -9.86 -22.21 35.46
C LEU A 119 -8.37 -21.86 35.51
N PHE A 120 -8.04 -20.73 36.13
CA PHE A 120 -6.65 -20.23 36.15
C PHE A 120 -5.78 -20.96 37.19
N ALA A 121 -6.36 -21.55 38.24
CA ALA A 121 -5.63 -22.37 39.21
C ALA A 121 -5.19 -23.72 38.65
N ASN A 122 -5.98 -24.33 37.77
CA ASN A 122 -5.75 -25.70 37.28
C ASN A 122 -4.69 -25.86 36.20
N LEU A 123 -4.12 -24.76 35.70
CA LEU A 123 -3.12 -24.84 34.61
C LEU A 123 -1.75 -25.26 35.11
N SER A 124 -1.43 -25.06 36.39
CA SER A 124 -0.15 -25.51 36.96
C SER A 124 0.07 -27.02 36.91
N ASP A 125 -1.00 -27.82 36.80
CA ASP A 125 -0.97 -29.26 36.89
C ASP A 125 -1.06 -29.98 35.54
N ILE A 126 -1.12 -29.25 34.41
CA ILE A 126 -1.37 -29.87 33.11
C ILE A 126 -0.08 -30.24 32.38
N HIS A 127 0.09 -31.54 32.13
CA HIS A 127 1.15 -32.13 31.30
C HIS A 127 1.17 -31.61 29.82
N GLU A 128 0.07 -31.02 29.34
CA GLU A 128 -0.05 -30.48 27.96
C GLU A 128 0.86 -29.28 27.66
N LEU A 129 1.40 -28.63 28.68
CA LEU A 129 2.42 -27.56 28.48
C LEU A 129 3.74 -28.11 27.94
N ASP A 130 3.94 -29.42 27.91
CA ASP A 130 5.09 -30.03 27.24
C ASP A 130 4.95 -30.08 25.71
N ASP A 131 3.73 -29.92 25.18
CA ASP A 131 3.44 -29.85 23.78
C ASP A 131 2.90 -28.43 23.42
N VAL A 132 3.78 -27.56 22.91
CA VAL A 132 3.41 -26.23 22.41
C VAL A 132 2.80 -26.27 21.00
N SER A 133 2.44 -27.47 20.49
CA SER A 133 1.84 -27.62 19.16
C SER A 133 0.48 -26.95 19.03
N TYR A 134 -0.25 -26.74 20.14
CA TYR A 134 -1.53 -26.02 20.17
C TYR A 134 -1.41 -24.51 19.94
N LEU A 135 -0.20 -23.95 20.04
CA LEU A 135 0.05 -22.54 19.75
C LEU A 135 0.32 -22.34 18.26
N THR A 136 -0.35 -21.38 17.66
CA THR A 136 -0.05 -20.97 16.27
C THR A 136 1.36 -20.38 16.19
N ASP A 137 1.96 -20.38 14.99
CA ASP A 137 3.29 -19.77 14.78
C ASP A 137 3.31 -18.29 15.14
N TYR A 138 2.18 -17.59 14.95
CA TYR A 138 1.98 -16.22 15.40
C TYR A 138 2.03 -16.09 16.93
N GLN A 139 1.34 -16.97 17.66
CA GLN A 139 1.37 -16.99 19.13
C GLN A 139 2.76 -17.32 19.64
N LYS A 140 3.43 -18.32 19.05
CA LYS A 140 4.81 -18.65 19.38
C LYS A 140 5.74 -17.45 19.16
N ALA A 141 5.57 -16.73 18.05
CA ALA A 141 6.34 -15.53 17.75
C ALA A 141 6.04 -14.39 18.73
N MET A 142 4.77 -14.19 19.11
CA MET A 142 4.38 -13.18 20.11
C MET A 142 4.90 -13.51 21.49
N ILE A 143 4.74 -14.75 21.94
CA ILE A 143 5.28 -15.23 23.21
C ILE A 143 6.82 -15.13 23.21
N LYS A 144 7.47 -15.52 22.13
CA LYS A 144 8.92 -15.37 21.95
C LYS A 144 9.34 -13.90 21.96
N LYS A 145 8.60 -13.01 21.33
CA LYS A 145 8.84 -11.57 21.34
C LYS A 145 8.62 -10.96 22.72
N PHE A 146 7.55 -11.35 23.42
CA PHE A 146 7.30 -10.95 24.81
C PHE A 146 8.46 -11.36 25.75
N PHE A 147 8.98 -12.57 25.57
CA PHE A 147 10.09 -13.06 26.35
C PHE A 147 11.48 -12.79 25.75
N SER A 148 11.60 -12.13 24.59
CA SER A 148 12.88 -11.92 23.90
C SER A 148 13.84 -10.93 24.62
N ASN A 149 13.32 -10.13 25.54
CA ASN A 149 14.16 -9.33 26.45
C ASN A 149 14.89 -10.17 27.49
N PHE A 150 14.73 -11.48 27.45
CA PHE A 150 15.29 -12.44 28.36
C PHE A 150 16.04 -13.50 27.55
N SER A 151 17.32 -13.63 27.74
CA SER A 151 18.28 -14.47 27.03
C SER A 151 17.81 -15.79 26.42
N ASP A 152 18.34 -16.10 25.25
CA ASP A 152 18.02 -17.14 24.26
C ASP A 152 18.19 -18.62 24.66
N ASP A 153 18.27 -19.00 25.92
CA ASP A 153 18.51 -20.38 26.33
C ASP A 153 17.28 -21.09 26.92
N HIS A 154 16.82 -22.06 26.16
CA HIS A 154 15.92 -23.19 26.46
C HIS A 154 14.40 -22.98 26.59
N ASN A 155 13.64 -23.82 25.84
CA ASN A 155 12.19 -24.04 25.93
C ASN A 155 11.65 -24.20 27.37
N THR A 156 12.48 -24.65 28.31
CA THR A 156 12.15 -24.86 29.72
C THR A 156 11.99 -23.53 30.49
N GLU A 157 12.69 -22.48 30.08
CA GLU A 157 12.62 -21.18 30.77
C GLU A 157 11.43 -20.34 30.29
N LEU A 158 11.12 -20.40 29.00
CA LEU A 158 9.89 -19.85 28.41
C LEU A 158 8.64 -20.46 29.09
N LYS A 159 8.65 -21.77 29.32
CA LYS A 159 7.58 -22.48 30.02
C LYS A 159 7.42 -22.01 31.46
N LYS A 160 8.51 -21.88 32.22
CA LYS A 160 8.45 -21.36 33.60
C LYS A 160 7.90 -19.96 33.69
N ARG A 161 8.30 -19.07 32.78
CA ARG A 161 7.82 -17.68 32.72
C ARG A 161 6.36 -17.59 32.31
N PHE A 162 5.94 -18.42 31.36
CA PHE A 162 4.53 -18.52 30.98
C PHE A 162 3.67 -18.98 32.17
N LEU A 163 4.12 -19.98 32.94
CA LEU A 163 3.43 -20.45 34.14
C LEU A 163 3.40 -19.40 35.24
N GLN A 164 4.49 -18.64 35.42
CA GLN A 164 4.52 -17.51 36.35
C GLN A 164 3.49 -16.44 35.95
N LEU A 165 3.44 -16.07 34.68
CA LEU A 165 2.48 -15.13 34.14
C LEU A 165 1.04 -15.65 34.35
N TRP A 166 0.81 -16.93 34.04
CA TRP A 166 -0.47 -17.56 34.17
C TRP A 166 -0.98 -17.53 35.62
N SER A 167 -0.10 -17.69 36.60
CA SER A 167 -0.49 -17.64 38.02
C SER A 167 -1.09 -16.28 38.43
N HIS A 168 -0.79 -15.21 37.70
CA HIS A 168 -1.34 -13.87 37.93
C HIS A 168 -2.64 -13.60 37.13
N PHE A 169 -3.06 -14.47 36.21
CA PHE A 169 -4.22 -14.18 35.37
C PHE A 169 -5.51 -14.00 36.15
N TYR A 170 -5.70 -14.73 37.26
CA TYR A 170 -6.86 -14.54 38.12
C TYR A 170 -6.82 -13.16 38.81
N ASP A 171 -5.68 -12.75 39.33
CA ASP A 171 -5.54 -11.43 39.97
C ASP A 171 -5.70 -10.29 38.96
N ILE A 172 -5.18 -10.45 37.75
CA ILE A 172 -5.37 -9.51 36.62
C ILE A 172 -6.86 -9.44 36.25
N TYR A 173 -7.54 -10.58 36.13
CA TYR A 173 -8.98 -10.63 35.83
C TYR A 173 -9.81 -9.90 36.88
N VAL A 174 -9.56 -10.15 38.16
CA VAL A 174 -10.26 -9.50 39.28
C VAL A 174 -9.96 -8.00 39.32
N GLY A 175 -8.68 -7.63 39.27
CA GLY A 175 -8.25 -6.24 39.32
C GLY A 175 -8.77 -5.44 38.11
N PHE A 176 -8.81 -6.04 36.95
CA PHE A 176 -9.35 -5.39 35.75
C PHE A 176 -10.86 -5.15 35.84
N ASN A 177 -11.62 -6.15 36.24
CA ASN A 177 -13.06 -6.00 36.47
C ASN A 177 -13.36 -4.93 37.53
N GLN A 178 -12.60 -4.90 38.65
CA GLN A 178 -12.73 -3.86 39.67
C GLN A 178 -12.45 -2.47 39.11
N LYS A 179 -11.33 -2.31 38.34
CA LYS A 179 -10.96 -1.03 37.78
C LYS A 179 -11.98 -0.50 36.78
N LEU A 180 -12.59 -1.36 35.97
CA LEU A 180 -13.66 -0.98 35.07
C LEU A 180 -14.95 -0.60 35.86
N ALA A 181 -15.30 -1.37 36.89
CA ALA A 181 -16.46 -1.12 37.69
C ALA A 181 -16.39 0.24 38.43
N GLU A 182 -15.23 0.64 38.94
CA GLU A 182 -14.98 1.97 39.53
C GLU A 182 -15.28 3.11 38.56
N GLN A 183 -15.15 2.87 37.24
CA GLN A 183 -15.47 3.82 36.18
C GLN A 183 -16.91 3.66 35.65
N GLN A 184 -17.73 2.80 36.24
CA GLN A 184 -19.06 2.39 35.76
C GLN A 184 -19.01 1.77 34.37
N LEU A 185 -17.91 1.10 34.05
CA LEU A 185 -17.67 0.42 32.77
C LEU A 185 -17.57 -1.10 32.97
N ALA A 186 -17.78 -1.84 31.89
CA ALA A 186 -17.49 -3.29 31.81
C ALA A 186 -17.22 -3.68 30.35
N TYR A 187 -16.50 -4.77 30.08
CA TYR A 187 -16.57 -5.42 28.78
C TYR A 187 -17.85 -6.26 28.67
N GLU A 188 -18.22 -6.71 27.47
CA GLU A 188 -19.54 -7.31 27.26
C GLU A 188 -19.83 -8.51 28.14
N GLY A 189 -18.89 -9.47 28.22
CA GLY A 189 -19.08 -10.67 29.04
C GLY A 189 -19.32 -10.37 30.52
N ALA A 190 -18.51 -9.48 31.09
CA ALA A 190 -18.69 -9.05 32.48
C ALA A 190 -20.04 -8.36 32.72
N LEU A 191 -20.47 -7.50 31.78
CA LEU A 191 -21.78 -6.87 31.85
C LEU A 191 -22.91 -7.91 31.79
N TYR A 192 -22.83 -8.86 30.87
CA TYR A 192 -23.86 -9.89 30.72
C TYR A 192 -23.95 -10.81 31.96
N ARG A 193 -22.79 -11.20 32.49
CA ARG A 193 -22.69 -12.01 33.71
C ARG A 193 -23.30 -11.29 34.92
N LYS A 194 -23.05 -9.98 35.04
CA LYS A 194 -23.65 -9.16 36.09
C LYS A 194 -25.17 -9.15 35.99
N VAL A 195 -25.72 -8.87 34.80
CA VAL A 195 -27.17 -8.82 34.56
C VAL A 195 -27.86 -10.16 34.92
N VAL A 196 -27.24 -11.27 34.57
CA VAL A 196 -27.82 -12.59 34.86
C VAL A 196 -27.79 -12.94 36.36
N ASN A 197 -26.74 -12.52 37.08
CA ASN A 197 -26.58 -12.77 38.49
C ASN A 197 -27.43 -11.84 39.39
N ASP A 198 -27.93 -10.73 38.84
CA ASP A 198 -28.79 -9.81 39.54
C ASP A 198 -30.25 -10.28 39.48
N GLU A 199 -30.76 -10.81 40.60
CA GLU A 199 -32.11 -11.34 40.68
C GLU A 199 -33.18 -10.24 40.73
N ASP A 200 -32.84 -9.01 41.08
CA ASP A 200 -33.77 -7.88 41.27
C ASP A 200 -34.19 -7.24 39.95
N ILE A 201 -33.56 -7.61 38.84
CA ILE A 201 -33.88 -7.03 37.54
C ILE A 201 -35.29 -7.44 37.08
N ASP A 202 -36.15 -6.45 36.83
CA ASP A 202 -37.47 -6.66 36.25
C ASP A 202 -37.46 -6.60 34.71
N PHE A 203 -37.96 -7.66 34.10
CA PHE A 203 -38.18 -7.73 32.67
C PHE A 203 -39.63 -7.38 32.36
N HIS A 204 -39.92 -6.15 32.01
CA HIS A 204 -41.25 -5.51 31.96
C HIS A 204 -42.19 -6.02 30.85
N TYR A 205 -41.66 -6.62 29.75
CA TYR A 205 -42.52 -7.15 28.68
C TYR A 205 -43.27 -8.40 29.16
N LYS A 206 -44.51 -8.56 28.67
CA LYS A 206 -45.30 -9.78 28.96
C LYS A 206 -44.71 -11.01 28.36
N LYS A 207 -44.13 -10.89 27.12
CA LYS A 207 -43.50 -11.98 26.42
C LYS A 207 -42.22 -11.50 25.72
N TYR A 208 -41.24 -12.36 25.67
CA TYR A 208 -39.98 -12.23 24.92
C TYR A 208 -39.92 -13.36 23.91
N LEU A 209 -39.96 -13.04 22.62
CA LEU A 209 -39.91 -14.01 21.53
C LEU A 209 -38.51 -14.11 21.00
N PHE A 210 -37.82 -15.20 21.25
CA PHE A 210 -36.47 -15.47 20.76
C PHE A 210 -36.59 -16.13 19.37
N ILE A 211 -36.13 -15.42 18.31
CA ILE A 211 -36.37 -15.87 16.93
C ILE A 211 -35.05 -16.11 16.20
N GLY A 212 -34.88 -17.34 15.68
CA GLY A 212 -33.81 -17.72 14.77
C GLY A 212 -32.40 -17.67 15.38
N PHE A 213 -32.30 -18.05 16.63
CA PHE A 213 -31.01 -18.26 17.29
C PHE A 213 -30.39 -19.60 16.86
N ASN A 214 -29.06 -19.65 16.91
CA ASN A 214 -28.30 -20.89 16.75
C ASN A 214 -27.47 -21.12 18.01
N MET A 215 -26.18 -20.79 18.01
CA MET A 215 -25.37 -20.87 19.22
C MET A 215 -25.79 -19.78 20.20
N MET A 216 -26.07 -20.15 21.41
CA MET A 216 -26.27 -19.26 22.57
C MET A 216 -25.22 -19.56 23.61
N GLN A 217 -24.57 -18.53 24.12
CA GLN A 217 -23.61 -18.64 25.22
C GLN A 217 -24.34 -18.98 26.53
N ILE A 218 -23.63 -19.51 27.53
CA ILE A 218 -24.24 -19.95 28.78
C ILE A 218 -24.96 -18.81 29.49
N VAL A 219 -24.42 -17.60 29.45
CA VAL A 219 -25.06 -16.40 30.02
C VAL A 219 -26.40 -16.09 29.33
N GLU A 220 -26.50 -16.30 28.02
CA GLU A 220 -27.73 -16.10 27.27
C GLU A 220 -28.76 -17.19 27.57
N GLN A 221 -28.30 -18.46 27.70
CA GLN A 221 -29.17 -19.56 28.11
C GLN A 221 -29.72 -19.37 29.53
N THR A 222 -28.88 -18.87 30.43
CA THR A 222 -29.29 -18.59 31.82
C THR A 222 -30.37 -17.50 31.87
N LEU A 223 -30.23 -16.45 31.01
CA LEU A 223 -31.29 -15.46 30.87
C LEU A 223 -32.57 -16.04 30.30
N CYS A 224 -32.48 -16.89 29.26
CA CYS A 224 -33.64 -17.60 28.68
C CYS A 224 -34.33 -18.48 29.69
N ASP A 225 -33.57 -19.22 30.53
CA ASP A 225 -34.11 -20.07 31.58
C ASP A 225 -34.85 -19.27 32.64
N ARG A 226 -34.30 -18.10 33.04
CA ARG A 226 -34.95 -17.21 33.98
C ARG A 226 -36.28 -16.69 33.41
N LEU A 227 -36.30 -16.21 32.19
CA LEU A 227 -37.51 -15.73 31.51
C LEU A 227 -38.52 -16.87 31.26
N MET A 228 -38.07 -18.06 30.97
CA MET A 228 -38.94 -19.23 30.80
C MET A 228 -39.58 -19.63 32.10
N LYS A 229 -38.85 -19.68 33.24
CA LYS A 229 -39.40 -19.91 34.57
C LYS A 229 -40.48 -18.89 34.96
N GLN A 230 -40.34 -17.63 34.48
CA GLN A 230 -41.36 -16.59 34.62
C GLN A 230 -42.53 -16.72 33.65
N GLY A 231 -42.49 -17.71 32.75
CA GLY A 231 -43.49 -17.89 31.73
C GLY A 231 -43.47 -16.79 30.65
N LYS A 232 -42.36 -16.06 30.54
CA LYS A 232 -42.22 -14.89 29.60
C LYS A 232 -41.47 -15.23 28.31
N ALA A 233 -40.60 -16.27 28.25
CA ALA A 233 -39.82 -16.62 27.03
C ALA A 233 -40.56 -17.61 26.14
N LEU A 234 -40.51 -17.38 24.84
CA LEU A 234 -41.00 -18.23 23.76
C LEU A 234 -39.98 -18.30 22.64
N PHE A 235 -39.87 -19.44 21.97
CA PHE A 235 -38.78 -19.73 21.04
C PHE A 235 -39.28 -20.10 19.66
N TYR A 236 -38.71 -19.54 18.63
CA TYR A 236 -38.94 -19.87 17.22
C TYR A 236 -37.62 -20.27 16.59
N TRP A 237 -37.41 -21.59 16.40
CA TRP A 237 -36.21 -22.15 15.84
C TRP A 237 -36.31 -22.34 14.34
N ASP A 238 -35.28 -21.92 13.62
CA ASP A 238 -35.13 -22.17 12.20
C ASP A 238 -34.18 -23.33 11.96
N TYR A 239 -34.63 -24.36 11.28
CA TYR A 239 -33.80 -25.52 10.94
C TYR A 239 -34.38 -26.29 9.75
N ASP A 240 -33.63 -27.23 9.22
CA ASP A 240 -34.09 -28.18 8.21
C ASP A 240 -33.77 -29.60 8.64
N LYS A 241 -34.67 -30.58 8.32
CA LYS A 241 -34.49 -31.99 8.67
C LYS A 241 -33.17 -32.55 8.16
N TYR A 242 -32.73 -32.08 6.97
CA TYR A 242 -31.50 -32.53 6.35
C TYR A 242 -30.31 -32.52 7.30
N TYR A 243 -30.09 -31.45 8.05
CA TYR A 243 -28.96 -31.39 9.00
C TYR A 243 -29.36 -31.63 10.47
N MET A 244 -30.64 -31.89 10.73
CA MET A 244 -31.10 -32.34 12.04
C MET A 244 -30.99 -33.85 12.21
N GLU A 245 -30.94 -34.58 11.11
CA GLU A 245 -30.74 -36.04 11.12
C GLU A 245 -29.24 -36.36 11.13
N GLY A 246 -28.83 -37.45 11.81
CA GLY A 246 -27.43 -37.85 11.91
C GLY A 246 -26.57 -36.95 12.81
N GLN A 247 -25.30 -36.84 12.45
CA GLN A 247 -24.26 -36.08 13.20
C GLN A 247 -23.80 -34.79 12.45
N ASN A 248 -24.62 -34.27 11.54
CA ASN A 248 -24.26 -33.04 10.83
C ASN A 248 -24.05 -31.88 11.81
N GLU A 249 -22.95 -31.15 11.67
CA GLU A 249 -22.52 -30.07 12.59
C GLU A 249 -23.51 -28.94 12.63
N ALA A 250 -24.18 -28.63 11.51
CA ALA A 250 -25.16 -27.54 11.42
C ALA A 250 -26.33 -27.66 12.40
N GLY A 251 -26.75 -28.92 12.69
CA GLY A 251 -27.81 -29.18 13.65
C GLY A 251 -27.36 -29.27 15.13
N HIS A 252 -26.08 -29.11 15.42
CA HIS A 252 -25.51 -29.39 16.75
C HIS A 252 -26.24 -28.68 17.87
N TYR A 253 -26.36 -27.37 17.83
CA TYR A 253 -26.98 -26.57 18.89
C TYR A 253 -28.49 -26.73 18.96
N ILE A 254 -29.16 -26.67 17.81
CA ILE A 254 -30.62 -26.72 17.75
C ILE A 254 -31.13 -28.07 18.26
N ARG A 255 -30.43 -29.19 17.96
CA ARG A 255 -30.77 -30.53 18.56
C ARG A 255 -30.73 -30.52 20.08
N GLN A 256 -29.83 -29.75 20.70
CA GLN A 256 -29.73 -29.62 22.15
C GLN A 256 -30.84 -28.71 22.68
N TYR A 257 -31.07 -27.59 22.05
CA TYR A 257 -32.04 -26.57 22.51
C TYR A 257 -33.49 -27.08 22.44
N LEU A 258 -33.84 -27.79 21.38
CA LEU A 258 -35.18 -28.34 21.26
C LEU A 258 -35.57 -29.30 22.40
N LYS A 259 -34.61 -29.80 23.20
CA LYS A 259 -34.89 -30.62 24.39
C LYS A 259 -35.34 -29.75 25.58
N HIS A 260 -34.94 -28.50 25.63
CA HIS A 260 -35.18 -27.61 26.76
C HIS A 260 -36.09 -26.44 26.41
N TYR A 261 -36.01 -25.93 25.17
CA TYR A 261 -36.71 -24.75 24.68
C TYR A 261 -37.68 -25.18 23.58
N PRO A 262 -38.99 -25.35 23.85
CA PRO A 262 -39.97 -25.82 22.91
C PRO A 262 -40.13 -24.84 21.76
N ASN A 263 -40.24 -25.36 20.52
CA ASN A 263 -40.45 -24.55 19.33
C ASN A 263 -41.93 -24.19 19.17
N GLU A 264 -42.26 -22.91 19.14
CA GLU A 264 -43.64 -22.44 18.98
C GLU A 264 -44.29 -22.90 17.65
N LEU A 265 -43.49 -23.18 16.62
CA LEU A 265 -43.94 -23.71 15.35
C LEU A 265 -44.09 -25.23 15.28
N ALA A 266 -43.83 -25.96 16.37
CA ALA A 266 -43.95 -27.43 16.41
C ALA A 266 -45.40 -27.86 16.14
N SER A 267 -46.38 -27.08 16.56
CA SER A 267 -47.81 -27.33 16.35
C SER A 267 -48.39 -26.69 15.05
N TYR A 268 -47.53 -26.09 14.22
CA TYR A 268 -47.97 -25.43 13.02
C TYR A 268 -48.54 -26.42 11.99
N PRO A 269 -49.70 -26.16 11.33
CA PRO A 269 -50.39 -27.15 10.55
C PRO A 269 -49.61 -27.68 9.33
N GLN A 270 -48.67 -26.91 8.80
CA GLN A 270 -47.84 -27.28 7.65
C GLN A 270 -46.50 -27.86 8.15
N LYS A 271 -46.36 -29.17 8.21
CA LYS A 271 -45.17 -29.89 8.68
C LYS A 271 -43.97 -29.81 7.74
N ASP A 272 -44.15 -29.37 6.49
CA ASP A 272 -43.13 -29.27 5.43
C ASP A 272 -42.26 -27.99 5.49
N ILE A 273 -42.48 -27.10 6.47
CA ILE A 273 -41.68 -25.90 6.66
C ILE A 273 -40.21 -26.18 7.04
N TYR A 274 -39.95 -27.39 7.58
CA TYR A 274 -38.64 -27.89 7.98
C TYR A 274 -38.05 -28.94 7.04
N ASP A 275 -38.59 -29.07 5.82
CA ASP A 275 -38.18 -30.07 4.83
C ASP A 275 -37.97 -29.39 3.48
N ASN A 276 -37.07 -28.40 3.43
CA ASN A 276 -36.83 -27.61 2.24
C ASN A 276 -35.60 -28.08 1.46
N MET A 277 -34.61 -28.67 2.14
CA MET A 277 -33.45 -29.26 1.47
C MET A 277 -33.78 -30.48 0.62
N SER A 278 -34.87 -31.22 0.90
CA SER A 278 -35.33 -32.34 0.07
C SER A 278 -35.98 -31.94 -1.26
N LYS A 279 -36.36 -30.65 -1.40
CA LYS A 279 -37.02 -30.15 -2.63
C LYS A 279 -35.97 -29.93 -3.71
N ASN A 280 -36.41 -30.09 -5.00
CA ASN A 280 -35.51 -29.85 -6.14
C ASN A 280 -34.82 -28.50 -6.07
N LYS A 281 -33.50 -28.51 -6.27
CA LYS A 281 -32.67 -27.35 -6.30
C LYS A 281 -31.73 -27.38 -7.49
N ASP A 282 -31.53 -26.24 -8.11
CA ASP A 282 -30.53 -26.05 -9.15
C ASP A 282 -29.23 -25.57 -8.52
N ILE A 283 -28.28 -26.48 -8.37
CA ILE A 283 -27.01 -26.19 -7.70
C ILE A 283 -25.88 -26.18 -8.72
N THR A 284 -25.18 -25.06 -8.80
CA THR A 284 -24.00 -24.88 -9.68
C THR A 284 -22.77 -24.51 -8.86
N TYR A 285 -21.69 -25.27 -9.03
CA TYR A 285 -20.37 -24.97 -8.50
C TYR A 285 -19.49 -24.39 -9.61
N ILE A 286 -18.84 -23.27 -9.34
CA ILE A 286 -18.02 -22.57 -10.32
C ILE A 286 -16.62 -22.37 -9.76
N SER A 287 -15.62 -22.99 -10.41
CA SER A 287 -14.22 -22.71 -10.15
C SER A 287 -13.74 -21.51 -10.94
N ALA A 288 -12.95 -20.67 -10.34
CA ALA A 288 -12.37 -19.47 -10.96
C ALA A 288 -10.88 -19.36 -10.58
N PRO A 289 -10.02 -18.88 -11.49
CA PRO A 289 -8.58 -18.71 -11.17
C PRO A 289 -8.31 -17.49 -10.29
N THR A 290 -9.22 -16.51 -10.21
CA THR A 290 -9.07 -15.32 -9.36
C THR A 290 -10.42 -14.87 -8.81
N GLU A 291 -10.36 -14.15 -7.69
CA GLU A 291 -11.54 -13.56 -7.05
C GLU A 291 -12.18 -12.45 -7.92
N ASN A 292 -11.37 -11.68 -8.66
CA ASN A 292 -11.87 -10.64 -9.55
C ASN A 292 -12.78 -11.21 -10.66
N ILE A 293 -12.43 -12.38 -11.21
CA ILE A 293 -13.28 -13.04 -12.21
C ILE A 293 -14.61 -13.47 -11.62
N GLN A 294 -14.63 -13.93 -10.37
CA GLN A 294 -15.87 -14.25 -9.66
C GLN A 294 -16.76 -13.00 -9.52
N ALA A 295 -16.17 -11.86 -9.12
CA ALA A 295 -16.91 -10.61 -9.02
C ALA A 295 -17.46 -10.16 -10.39
N ARG A 296 -16.69 -10.27 -11.46
CA ARG A 296 -17.15 -9.94 -12.82
C ARG A 296 -18.25 -10.88 -13.34
N TYR A 297 -18.26 -12.11 -12.89
CA TYR A 297 -19.30 -13.08 -13.25
C TYR A 297 -20.70 -12.66 -12.73
N VAL A 298 -20.77 -11.84 -11.70
CA VAL A 298 -22.02 -11.28 -11.16
C VAL A 298 -22.89 -10.67 -12.27
N ASN A 299 -22.29 -9.95 -13.22
CA ASN A 299 -23.03 -9.35 -14.34
C ASN A 299 -23.73 -10.41 -15.19
N ALA A 300 -23.00 -11.44 -15.59
CA ALA A 300 -23.55 -12.53 -16.40
C ALA A 300 -24.61 -13.31 -15.63
N TRP A 301 -24.35 -13.62 -14.35
CA TRP A 301 -25.27 -14.34 -13.49
C TRP A 301 -26.60 -13.59 -13.27
N LEU A 302 -26.55 -12.28 -13.07
CA LEU A 302 -27.76 -11.46 -12.92
C LEU A 302 -28.56 -11.36 -14.22
N LYS A 303 -27.89 -11.30 -15.38
CA LYS A 303 -28.56 -11.26 -16.70
C LYS A 303 -29.17 -12.61 -17.07
N GLU A 304 -28.52 -13.70 -16.67
CA GLU A 304 -29.07 -15.06 -16.87
C GLU A 304 -30.41 -15.21 -16.12
N HIS A 305 -31.41 -15.71 -16.77
CA HIS A 305 -32.78 -15.85 -16.24
C HIS A 305 -33.43 -14.54 -15.76
N ASN A 306 -32.91 -13.37 -16.18
CA ASN A 306 -33.40 -12.04 -15.76
C ASN A 306 -33.44 -11.85 -14.23
N ARG A 307 -32.49 -12.43 -13.48
CA ARG A 307 -32.43 -12.32 -12.02
C ARG A 307 -32.37 -10.87 -11.52
N TYR A 308 -31.80 -9.95 -12.33
CA TYR A 308 -31.77 -8.51 -12.02
C TYR A 308 -33.14 -7.86 -11.82
N LYS A 309 -34.23 -8.50 -12.28
CA LYS A 309 -35.63 -8.02 -12.11
C LYS A 309 -36.32 -8.55 -10.85
N MET A 310 -35.71 -9.53 -10.16
CA MET A 310 -36.36 -10.26 -9.06
C MET A 310 -36.18 -9.59 -7.69
N GLY A 311 -35.44 -8.46 -7.63
CA GLY A 311 -35.30 -7.62 -6.44
C GLY A 311 -34.84 -8.39 -5.22
N ARG A 312 -35.54 -8.23 -4.09
CA ARG A 312 -35.16 -8.80 -2.78
C ARG A 312 -35.10 -10.33 -2.70
N ASN A 313 -35.58 -11.04 -3.74
CA ASN A 313 -35.49 -12.51 -3.79
C ASN A 313 -34.10 -12.99 -4.26
N VAL A 314 -33.24 -12.09 -4.65
CA VAL A 314 -31.87 -12.35 -5.13
C VAL A 314 -30.85 -11.87 -4.10
N ALA A 315 -29.95 -12.77 -3.70
CA ALA A 315 -28.81 -12.44 -2.83
C ALA A 315 -27.48 -12.74 -3.52
N ILE A 316 -26.55 -11.79 -3.39
CA ILE A 316 -25.13 -11.96 -3.69
C ILE A 316 -24.40 -11.94 -2.35
N VAL A 317 -23.86 -13.09 -1.95
CA VAL A 317 -23.26 -13.28 -0.65
C VAL A 317 -21.74 -13.30 -0.80
N LEU A 318 -21.07 -12.44 -0.06
CA LEU A 318 -19.61 -12.32 -0.05
C LEU A 318 -19.03 -13.07 1.15
N SER A 319 -18.27 -14.13 0.90
CA SER A 319 -17.47 -14.77 1.96
C SER A 319 -16.22 -13.98 2.27
N ASP A 320 -15.74 -13.20 1.28
CA ASP A 320 -14.72 -12.19 1.45
C ASP A 320 -15.30 -10.80 1.14
N GLU A 321 -15.45 -9.99 2.16
CA GLU A 321 -16.04 -8.65 2.06
C GLU A 321 -15.18 -7.68 1.25
N ASN A 322 -13.90 -7.96 1.06
CA ASN A 322 -13.00 -7.16 0.22
C ASN A 322 -13.42 -7.12 -1.26
N LEU A 323 -14.23 -8.09 -1.71
CA LEU A 323 -14.77 -8.11 -3.07
C LEU A 323 -15.91 -7.11 -3.31
N LEU A 324 -16.40 -6.44 -2.27
CA LEU A 324 -17.56 -5.56 -2.39
C LEU A 324 -17.42 -4.54 -3.51
N GLN A 325 -16.28 -3.84 -3.59
CA GLN A 325 -16.05 -2.84 -4.62
C GLN A 325 -16.08 -3.44 -6.03
N SER A 326 -15.41 -4.57 -6.23
CA SER A 326 -15.41 -5.27 -7.52
C SER A 326 -16.81 -5.75 -7.93
N VAL A 327 -17.62 -6.16 -6.96
CA VAL A 327 -19.02 -6.57 -7.18
C VAL A 327 -19.88 -5.38 -7.56
N ILE A 328 -19.78 -4.24 -6.86
CA ILE A 328 -20.53 -3.02 -7.16
C ILE A 328 -20.26 -2.57 -8.60
N HIS A 329 -19.00 -2.55 -9.03
CA HIS A 329 -18.61 -2.18 -10.39
C HIS A 329 -18.97 -3.23 -11.46
N SER A 330 -19.36 -4.42 -11.04
CA SER A 330 -19.77 -5.50 -11.93
C SER A 330 -21.29 -5.64 -12.06
N LEU A 331 -22.06 -4.83 -11.34
CA LEU A 331 -23.51 -4.84 -11.46
C LEU A 331 -23.95 -4.35 -12.85
N PRO A 332 -24.91 -5.02 -13.50
CA PRO A 332 -25.45 -4.54 -14.78
C PRO A 332 -26.19 -3.20 -14.61
N GLU A 333 -26.12 -2.35 -15.64
CA GLU A 333 -26.79 -1.03 -15.65
C GLU A 333 -28.32 -1.13 -15.52
N GLU A 334 -28.87 -2.27 -15.88
CA GLU A 334 -30.31 -2.54 -15.81
C GLU A 334 -30.83 -2.74 -14.36
N VAL A 335 -29.92 -2.89 -13.38
CA VAL A 335 -30.28 -3.02 -11.95
C VAL A 335 -30.71 -1.66 -11.42
N LYS A 336 -31.97 -1.56 -11.00
CA LYS A 336 -32.55 -0.29 -10.53
C LYS A 336 -32.25 0.03 -9.07
N SER A 337 -32.17 -1.01 -8.23
CA SER A 337 -31.96 -0.87 -6.79
C SER A 337 -31.14 -2.03 -6.24
N VAL A 338 -30.21 -1.69 -5.37
CA VAL A 338 -29.34 -2.64 -4.66
C VAL A 338 -29.30 -2.26 -3.19
N ASN A 339 -29.47 -3.23 -2.31
CA ASN A 339 -29.26 -3.05 -0.90
C ASN A 339 -27.91 -3.68 -0.51
N ILE A 340 -26.96 -2.86 -0.14
CA ILE A 340 -25.64 -3.29 0.32
C ILE A 340 -25.65 -3.26 1.84
N THR A 341 -25.40 -4.41 2.43
CA THR A 341 -25.49 -4.57 3.88
C THR A 341 -24.13 -4.66 4.58
N ILE A 342 -23.10 -4.91 3.78
CA ILE A 342 -21.71 -4.87 4.20
C ILE A 342 -21.30 -3.41 4.23
N GLY A 343 -20.65 -2.96 5.31
CA GLY A 343 -20.09 -1.61 5.33
C GLY A 343 -18.94 -1.49 4.33
N TYR A 344 -18.82 -0.31 3.70
CA TYR A 344 -17.67 -0.03 2.84
C TYR A 344 -16.40 0.08 3.68
N PRO A 345 -15.35 -0.71 3.44
CA PRO A 345 -14.14 -0.65 4.25
C PRO A 345 -13.48 0.72 4.19
N LEU A 346 -13.25 1.36 5.32
CA LEU A 346 -12.60 2.68 5.39
C LEU A 346 -11.18 2.63 4.77
N GLN A 347 -10.51 1.50 4.89
CA GLN A 347 -9.22 1.22 4.27
C GLN A 347 -9.21 1.38 2.73
N GLN A 348 -10.34 1.14 2.07
CA GLN A 348 -10.47 1.26 0.61
C GLN A 348 -10.79 2.69 0.16
N THR A 349 -10.88 3.64 1.09
CA THR A 349 -11.10 5.05 0.76
C THR A 349 -9.78 5.80 0.59
N PRO A 350 -9.76 6.89 -0.20
CA PRO A 350 -8.56 7.72 -0.32
C PRO A 350 -8.11 8.36 1.00
N PHE A 351 -8.98 8.47 2.03
CA PHE A 351 -8.57 8.96 3.34
C PHE A 351 -7.53 8.08 4.02
N TYR A 352 -7.58 6.76 3.81
CA TYR A 352 -6.55 5.87 4.32
C TYR A 352 -5.17 6.19 3.75
N SER A 353 -5.08 6.31 2.42
CA SER A 353 -3.82 6.67 1.76
C SER A 353 -3.34 8.07 2.15
N LEU A 354 -4.27 9.03 2.30
CA LEU A 354 -3.93 10.37 2.77
C LEU A 354 -3.29 10.33 4.16
N ILE A 355 -3.93 9.67 5.13
CA ILE A 355 -3.39 9.58 6.50
C ILE A 355 -2.03 8.91 6.51
N GLN A 356 -1.84 7.82 5.77
CA GLN A 356 -0.54 7.16 5.66
C GLN A 356 0.53 8.08 5.06
N GLN A 357 0.22 8.80 3.98
CA GLN A 357 1.16 9.70 3.34
C GLN A 357 1.52 10.89 4.24
N LEU A 358 0.56 11.45 4.99
CA LEU A 358 0.82 12.52 5.94
C LEU A 358 1.70 12.06 7.12
N ILE A 359 1.47 10.86 7.64
CA ILE A 359 2.32 10.26 8.68
C ILE A 359 3.73 10.05 8.16
N GLN A 360 3.87 9.49 6.94
CA GLN A 360 5.18 9.29 6.32
C GLN A 360 5.88 10.61 6.01
N LEU A 361 5.15 11.64 5.58
CA LEU A 361 5.69 12.97 5.33
C LEU A 361 6.32 13.56 6.60
N GLN A 362 5.66 13.41 7.75
CA GLN A 362 6.16 13.94 9.03
C GLN A 362 7.21 13.04 9.70
N GLY A 363 7.13 11.72 9.51
CA GLY A 363 8.07 10.76 10.10
C GLY A 363 9.36 10.62 9.30
N ILE A 364 9.25 10.11 8.07
CA ILE A 364 10.41 9.80 7.21
C ILE A 364 10.72 10.98 6.27
N GLY A 365 9.69 11.64 5.76
CA GLY A 365 9.81 12.72 4.79
C GLY A 365 10.40 14.02 5.35
N HIS A 366 10.35 14.22 6.67
CA HIS A 366 10.94 15.36 7.35
C HIS A 366 12.14 14.90 8.20
N PRO A 367 13.39 15.10 7.73
CA PRO A 367 14.58 14.71 8.51
C PRO A 367 14.63 15.45 9.84
N GLN A 368 14.98 14.74 10.92
CA GLN A 368 15.10 15.33 12.25
C GLN A 368 16.08 16.52 12.27
N HIS A 369 15.73 17.60 12.95
CA HIS A 369 16.48 18.85 13.04
C HIS A 369 16.74 19.55 11.70
N SER A 370 15.91 19.32 10.69
CA SER A 370 16.01 19.97 9.37
C SER A 370 14.80 20.86 9.12
N GLU A 371 14.96 21.93 8.38
CA GLU A 371 13.86 22.74 7.84
C GLU A 371 13.46 22.29 6.44
N THR A 372 13.97 21.15 5.98
CA THR A 372 13.73 20.62 4.64
C THR A 372 12.93 19.34 4.68
N TYR A 373 12.25 19.04 3.57
CA TYR A 373 11.51 17.82 3.35
C TYR A 373 12.13 17.02 2.21
N ARG A 374 11.98 15.69 2.22
CA ARG A 374 12.41 14.84 1.12
C ARG A 374 11.40 14.93 -0.03
N LEU A 375 11.87 15.21 -1.25
CA LEU A 375 11.04 15.47 -2.42
C LEU A 375 10.02 14.38 -2.71
N HIS A 376 10.39 13.10 -2.58
CA HIS A 376 9.50 11.97 -2.83
C HIS A 376 8.21 12.06 -1.99
N TYR A 377 8.34 12.24 -0.67
CA TYR A 377 7.19 12.34 0.24
C TYR A 377 6.37 13.61 -0.01
N VAL A 378 7.04 14.69 -0.36
CA VAL A 378 6.36 15.94 -0.77
C VAL A 378 5.51 15.71 -2.02
N LEU A 379 6.10 15.13 -3.09
CA LEU A 379 5.39 14.85 -4.33
C LEU A 379 4.24 13.85 -4.10
N THR A 380 4.45 12.83 -3.26
CA THR A 380 3.41 11.85 -2.93
C THR A 380 2.23 12.50 -2.24
N ALA A 381 2.47 13.38 -1.27
CA ALA A 381 1.42 14.12 -0.58
C ALA A 381 0.72 15.13 -1.51
N LEU A 382 1.47 15.87 -2.34
CA LEU A 382 0.90 16.85 -3.27
C LEU A 382 0.07 16.22 -4.39
N ARG A 383 0.46 15.04 -4.88
CA ARG A 383 -0.26 14.29 -5.93
C ARG A 383 -1.49 13.56 -5.41
N HIS A 384 -1.73 13.55 -4.10
CA HIS A 384 -2.92 12.93 -3.55
C HIS A 384 -4.19 13.67 -4.00
N PRO A 385 -5.28 12.96 -4.41
CA PRO A 385 -6.50 13.58 -4.96
C PRO A 385 -7.16 14.62 -4.05
N TYR A 386 -6.98 14.49 -2.74
CA TYR A 386 -7.59 15.39 -1.75
C TYR A 386 -6.76 16.62 -1.41
N THR A 387 -5.53 16.74 -1.91
CA THR A 387 -4.69 17.93 -1.73
C THR A 387 -5.30 19.16 -2.37
N ARG A 388 -6.11 19.00 -3.42
CA ARG A 388 -6.92 20.08 -4.01
C ARG A 388 -7.88 20.76 -3.03
N PHE A 389 -8.27 20.07 -1.95
CA PHE A 389 -9.08 20.65 -0.89
C PHE A 389 -8.25 21.26 0.25
N ILE A 390 -6.92 21.05 0.24
CA ILE A 390 -5.99 21.67 1.18
C ILE A 390 -5.54 23.01 0.65
N SER A 391 -5.08 23.10 -0.61
CA SER A 391 -4.70 24.35 -1.28
C SER A 391 -4.99 24.29 -2.76
N SER A 392 -5.48 25.39 -3.33
CA SER A 392 -5.65 25.53 -4.78
C SER A 392 -4.32 25.73 -5.53
N ARG A 393 -3.24 26.09 -4.82
CA ARG A 393 -1.91 26.35 -5.38
C ARG A 393 -1.01 25.11 -5.43
N TYR A 394 -1.52 23.92 -5.09
CA TYR A 394 -0.73 22.70 -5.10
C TYR A 394 -0.15 22.36 -6.49
N THR A 395 -0.87 22.68 -7.56
CA THR A 395 -0.40 22.46 -8.94
C THR A 395 0.77 23.34 -9.29
N ASP A 396 0.71 24.63 -8.91
CA ASP A 396 1.81 25.57 -9.15
C ASP A 396 3.07 25.15 -8.39
N LEU A 397 2.90 24.60 -7.18
CA LEU A 397 4.00 24.06 -6.40
C LEU A 397 4.60 22.81 -7.06
N LEU A 398 3.75 21.91 -7.57
CA LEU A 398 4.21 20.71 -8.30
C LEU A 398 5.05 21.10 -9.53
N GLU A 399 4.56 22.04 -10.36
CA GLU A 399 5.29 22.52 -11.54
C GLU A 399 6.66 23.12 -11.15
N LYS A 400 6.72 23.95 -10.10
CA LYS A 400 7.98 24.51 -9.60
C LYS A 400 8.96 23.45 -9.10
N LEU A 401 8.46 22.41 -8.41
CA LEU A 401 9.30 21.32 -7.92
C LEU A 401 9.87 20.48 -9.08
N GLU A 402 9.06 20.22 -10.11
CA GLU A 402 9.48 19.49 -11.30
C GLU A 402 10.51 20.28 -12.13
N GLU A 403 10.33 21.59 -12.27
CA GLU A 403 11.27 22.45 -12.98
C GLU A 403 12.61 22.58 -12.26
N GLN A 404 12.60 22.79 -10.94
CA GLN A 404 13.80 23.08 -10.17
C GLN A 404 14.54 21.83 -9.69
N LYS A 405 13.89 20.65 -9.73
CA LYS A 405 14.47 19.35 -9.27
C LYS A 405 15.18 19.43 -7.92
N ARG A 406 14.53 20.09 -6.93
CA ARG A 406 15.07 20.21 -5.57
C ARG A 406 14.75 18.96 -4.78
N PHE A 407 15.75 18.15 -4.45
CA PHE A 407 15.55 16.91 -3.69
C PHE A 407 15.19 17.15 -2.22
N TYR A 408 15.59 18.30 -1.67
CA TYR A 408 15.31 18.69 -0.28
C TYR A 408 14.74 20.13 -0.25
N PRO A 409 13.48 20.32 -0.69
CA PRO A 409 12.85 21.64 -0.63
C PRO A 409 12.66 22.10 0.81
N SER A 410 12.93 23.38 1.07
CA SER A 410 12.70 23.99 2.38
C SER A 410 11.22 24.25 2.63
N ARG A 411 10.84 24.30 3.90
CA ARG A 411 9.48 24.63 4.34
C ARG A 411 8.99 25.96 3.76
N ASP A 412 9.84 27.00 3.78
CA ASP A 412 9.49 28.32 3.23
C ASP A 412 9.18 28.24 1.73
N PHE A 413 9.96 27.47 0.99
CA PHE A 413 9.68 27.22 -0.43
C PHE A 413 8.35 26.48 -0.63
N LEU A 414 8.08 25.47 0.18
CA LEU A 414 6.88 24.66 0.09
C LEU A 414 5.61 25.40 0.52
N SER A 415 5.72 26.38 1.42
CA SER A 415 4.59 27.20 1.88
C SER A 415 4.10 28.24 0.86
N MET A 416 4.79 28.42 -0.29
CA MET A 416 4.37 29.27 -1.39
C MET A 416 3.92 30.67 -0.94
N ASP A 417 4.82 31.42 -0.28
CA ASP A 417 4.57 32.77 0.24
C ASP A 417 3.42 32.84 1.28
N GLY A 418 3.29 31.81 2.11
CA GLY A 418 2.34 31.78 3.22
C GLY A 418 0.93 31.33 2.84
N ASP A 419 0.78 30.50 1.79
CA ASP A 419 -0.49 29.80 1.55
C ASP A 419 -0.88 28.99 2.81
N GLU A 420 -2.09 29.21 3.31
CA GLU A 420 -2.56 28.62 4.56
C GLU A 420 -2.59 27.08 4.50
N GLY A 421 -3.06 26.54 3.39
CA GLY A 421 -3.16 25.09 3.20
C GLY A 421 -1.79 24.41 3.08
N LEU A 422 -0.89 24.98 2.28
CA LEU A 422 0.47 24.44 2.13
C LEU A 422 1.28 24.65 3.41
N SER A 423 1.10 25.77 4.12
CA SER A 423 1.73 26.01 5.43
C SER A 423 1.26 25.03 6.49
N LEU A 424 -0.01 24.61 6.43
CA LEU A 424 -0.55 23.56 7.27
C LEU A 424 0.01 22.18 6.88
N LEU A 425 0.01 21.85 5.58
CA LEU A 425 0.49 20.56 5.06
C LEU A 425 1.98 20.33 5.42
N PHE A 426 2.80 21.36 5.32
CA PHE A 426 4.23 21.32 5.64
C PHE A 426 4.55 21.95 7.01
N ARG A 427 3.62 21.82 7.97
CA ARG A 427 3.85 22.24 9.36
C ARG A 427 4.98 21.40 9.95
N ASN A 428 5.99 22.08 10.53
CA ASN A 428 7.00 21.41 11.32
C ASN A 428 6.38 21.01 12.68
N LEU A 429 6.41 19.73 13.01
CA LEU A 429 6.02 19.26 14.34
C LEU A 429 7.23 19.45 15.25
N GLU A 430 6.98 19.92 16.49
CA GLU A 430 8.06 20.11 17.45
C GLU A 430 8.79 18.78 17.70
N GLU A 431 10.12 18.85 17.58
CA GLU A 431 10.95 17.69 17.85
C GLU A 431 10.91 17.33 19.34
N GLN A 432 11.06 16.04 19.61
CA GLN A 432 11.29 15.56 20.98
C GLN A 432 12.60 16.17 21.49
N THR A 433 12.53 17.24 22.26
CA THR A 433 13.66 17.66 23.10
C THR A 433 13.80 16.67 24.23
N ALA A 434 14.99 16.52 24.82
CA ALA A 434 15.25 15.58 25.92
C ALA A 434 14.31 15.77 27.14
N GLU A 435 13.59 16.88 27.21
CA GLU A 435 12.60 17.22 28.24
C GLU A 435 11.14 17.05 27.76
N ALA A 436 10.89 16.90 26.43
CA ALA A 436 9.54 16.67 25.90
C ALA A 436 9.24 15.16 25.89
N THR A 437 8.16 14.76 26.53
CA THR A 437 7.69 13.37 26.51
C THR A 437 7.29 12.95 25.10
N GLN A 438 7.48 11.69 24.74
CA GLN A 438 7.06 11.08 23.46
C GLN A 438 5.58 11.35 23.17
N ASN A 439 4.78 11.45 24.21
CA ASN A 439 3.37 11.83 24.15
C ASN A 439 3.13 13.26 23.62
N SER A 440 4.09 14.17 23.71
CA SER A 440 3.96 15.53 23.15
C SER A 440 3.98 15.50 21.63
N TYR A 441 4.89 14.76 21.01
CA TYR A 441 4.95 14.60 19.56
C TYR A 441 3.70 13.90 19.01
N ASN A 442 3.26 12.82 19.66
CA ASN A 442 2.06 12.09 19.27
C ASN A 442 0.80 12.96 19.30
N LYS A 443 0.68 13.84 20.32
CA LYS A 443 -0.41 14.84 20.39
C LYS A 443 -0.39 15.78 19.21
N GLN A 444 0.78 16.30 18.87
CA GLN A 444 0.95 17.21 17.74
C GLN A 444 0.69 16.54 16.40
N LEU A 445 1.15 15.29 16.21
CA LEU A 445 0.90 14.50 15.00
C LEU A 445 -0.62 14.29 14.81
N ILE A 446 -1.35 13.87 15.84
CA ILE A 446 -2.80 13.69 15.72
C ILE A 446 -3.51 15.02 15.50
N SER A 447 -3.11 16.10 16.20
CA SER A 447 -3.67 17.42 15.98
C SER A 447 -3.46 17.90 14.55
N TYR A 448 -2.27 17.69 14.00
CA TYR A 448 -1.95 17.97 12.59
C TYR A 448 -2.87 17.22 11.63
N LEU A 449 -3.06 15.91 11.82
CA LEU A 449 -3.95 15.11 10.98
C LEU A 449 -5.40 15.59 11.07
N LEU A 450 -5.88 15.95 12.27
CA LEU A 450 -7.23 16.48 12.49
C LEU A 450 -7.41 17.86 11.83
N ASP A 451 -6.40 18.74 11.90
CA ASP A 451 -6.46 20.07 11.27
C ASP A 451 -6.54 19.96 9.74
N ILE A 452 -5.78 19.04 9.13
CA ILE A 452 -5.87 18.74 7.69
C ILE A 452 -7.27 18.22 7.33
N LEU A 453 -7.81 17.27 8.10
CA LEU A 453 -9.17 16.75 7.85
C LEU A 453 -10.25 17.83 7.99
N ARG A 454 -10.13 18.75 8.97
CA ARG A 454 -11.03 19.90 9.11
C ARG A 454 -10.97 20.82 7.92
N MET A 455 -9.76 21.11 7.41
CA MET A 455 -9.58 21.95 6.23
C MET A 455 -10.23 21.31 5.01
N ILE A 456 -9.97 20.02 4.76
CA ILE A 456 -10.60 19.27 3.68
C ILE A 456 -12.13 19.31 3.82
N GLY A 457 -12.67 19.07 5.01
CA GLY A 457 -14.11 19.09 5.25
C GLY A 457 -14.74 20.46 5.01
N THR A 458 -14.03 21.53 5.37
CA THR A 458 -14.50 22.90 5.16
C THR A 458 -14.53 23.28 3.69
N GLN A 459 -13.51 22.89 2.92
CA GLN A 459 -13.40 23.19 1.50
C GLN A 459 -14.28 22.29 0.62
N ALA A 460 -14.53 21.07 1.05
CA ALA A 460 -15.30 20.09 0.30
C ALA A 460 -16.79 20.02 0.71
N LYS A 461 -17.31 20.96 1.52
CA LYS A 461 -18.69 20.93 2.06
C LYS A 461 -19.77 20.85 0.96
N ASP A 462 -19.53 21.46 -0.20
CA ASP A 462 -20.48 21.51 -1.31
C ASP A 462 -20.33 20.31 -2.28
N LEU A 463 -19.41 19.36 -1.99
CA LEU A 463 -19.23 18.16 -2.78
C LEU A 463 -20.41 17.20 -2.55
N ASN A 464 -21.12 16.85 -3.62
CA ASN A 464 -22.23 15.89 -3.54
C ASN A 464 -21.72 14.43 -3.61
N ASP A 465 -20.96 14.01 -2.61
CA ASP A 465 -20.42 12.66 -2.47
C ASP A 465 -20.62 12.16 -1.02
N PRO A 466 -21.70 11.41 -0.76
CA PRO A 466 -21.98 10.88 0.58
C PRO A 466 -20.88 9.97 1.13
N LEU A 467 -20.22 9.18 0.27
CA LEU A 467 -19.13 8.29 0.69
C LEU A 467 -17.92 9.10 1.16
N PHE A 468 -17.59 10.18 0.45
CA PHE A 468 -16.53 11.11 0.87
C PHE A 468 -16.81 11.68 2.26
N HIS A 469 -18.01 12.24 2.46
CA HIS A 469 -18.37 12.88 3.74
C HIS A 469 -18.39 11.90 4.90
N GLU A 470 -18.95 10.71 4.71
CA GLU A 470 -18.98 9.69 5.76
C GLU A 470 -17.58 9.14 6.05
N SER A 471 -16.74 8.97 5.01
CA SER A 471 -15.33 8.56 5.17
C SER A 471 -14.54 9.59 5.97
N LEU A 472 -14.69 10.87 5.65
CA LEU A 472 -14.08 11.97 6.39
C LEU A 472 -14.53 11.97 7.85
N TYR A 473 -15.84 11.88 8.07
CA TYR A 473 -16.41 11.87 9.42
C TYR A 473 -15.90 10.70 10.27
N ARG A 474 -15.84 9.49 9.69
CA ARG A 474 -15.34 8.30 10.39
C ARG A 474 -13.87 8.42 10.72
N THR A 475 -13.04 8.87 9.75
CA THR A 475 -11.61 9.08 9.98
C THR A 475 -11.38 10.15 11.06
N TYR A 476 -12.10 11.26 10.98
CA TYR A 476 -12.01 12.32 11.97
C TYR A 476 -12.40 11.84 13.37
N THR A 477 -13.51 11.14 13.51
CA THR A 477 -14.00 10.63 14.80
C THR A 477 -13.01 9.65 15.42
N LEU A 478 -12.40 8.79 14.59
CA LEU A 478 -11.40 7.82 15.02
C LEU A 478 -10.14 8.52 15.58
N LEU A 479 -9.60 9.48 14.82
CA LEU A 479 -8.42 10.24 15.27
C LEU A 479 -8.71 11.11 16.49
N ASN A 480 -9.90 11.75 16.55
CA ASN A 480 -10.31 12.53 17.72
C ASN A 480 -10.38 11.67 18.98
N ARG A 481 -10.87 10.43 18.86
CA ARG A 481 -10.88 9.47 19.97
C ARG A 481 -9.47 9.14 20.47
N LEU A 482 -8.53 8.93 19.56
CA LEU A 482 -7.12 8.74 19.93
C LEU A 482 -6.55 9.98 20.62
N GLN A 483 -6.88 11.18 20.12
CA GLN A 483 -6.46 12.44 20.74
C GLN A 483 -6.96 12.57 22.19
N GLU A 484 -8.20 12.17 22.44
CA GLU A 484 -8.78 12.17 23.79
C GLU A 484 -8.03 11.22 24.73
N LEU A 485 -7.74 9.98 24.27
CA LEU A 485 -7.00 8.98 25.07
C LEU A 485 -5.56 9.41 25.37
N ILE A 486 -4.88 10.03 24.40
CA ILE A 486 -3.52 10.57 24.61
C ILE A 486 -3.56 11.78 25.54
N THR A 487 -4.59 12.61 25.43
CA THR A 487 -4.72 13.83 26.26
C THR A 487 -5.06 13.51 27.70
N SER A 488 -5.89 12.48 27.95
CA SER A 488 -6.20 12.00 29.30
C SER A 488 -5.04 11.24 29.96
N GLY A 489 -3.98 10.88 29.20
CA GLY A 489 -2.90 10.04 29.70
C GLY A 489 -3.28 8.56 29.81
N ASP A 490 -4.38 8.14 29.17
CA ASP A 490 -4.76 6.72 29.13
C ASP A 490 -3.95 5.95 28.09
N LEU A 491 -3.56 6.61 26.98
CA LEU A 491 -2.77 6.04 25.90
C LEU A 491 -1.36 6.68 25.86
N GLU A 492 -0.38 5.98 26.38
CA GLU A 492 1.04 6.35 26.32
C GLU A 492 1.79 5.29 25.50
N VAL A 493 2.13 5.61 24.27
CA VAL A 493 2.78 4.70 23.32
C VAL A 493 3.84 5.45 22.51
N ASP A 494 4.78 4.73 21.92
CA ASP A 494 5.69 5.29 20.93
C ASP A 494 4.95 5.66 19.63
N THR A 495 5.61 6.44 18.77
CA THR A 495 5.01 6.90 17.51
C THR A 495 4.74 5.73 16.57
N ILE A 496 5.61 4.72 16.53
CA ILE A 496 5.44 3.53 15.67
C ILE A 496 4.19 2.74 16.08
N THR A 497 3.97 2.59 17.38
CA THR A 497 2.76 1.92 17.90
C THR A 497 1.51 2.75 17.63
N LEU A 498 1.59 4.07 17.77
CA LEU A 498 0.48 4.94 17.42
C LEU A 498 0.10 4.81 15.94
N GLU A 499 1.08 4.79 15.04
CA GLU A 499 0.86 4.56 13.60
C GLU A 499 0.17 3.22 13.34
N ARG A 500 0.64 2.15 13.98
CA ARG A 500 0.02 0.81 13.87
C ARG A 500 -1.42 0.80 14.39
N LEU A 501 -1.69 1.49 15.50
CA LEU A 501 -3.04 1.62 16.04
C LEU A 501 -3.96 2.37 15.06
N ILE A 502 -3.50 3.48 14.49
CA ILE A 502 -4.26 4.22 13.48
C ILE A 502 -4.57 3.31 12.29
N GLN A 503 -3.57 2.59 11.77
CA GLN A 503 -3.76 1.65 10.66
C GLN A 503 -4.77 0.55 11.02
N GLN A 504 -4.62 -0.10 12.16
CA GLN A 504 -5.51 -1.17 12.61
C GLN A 504 -6.96 -0.68 12.77
N LEU A 505 -7.14 0.50 13.36
CA LEU A 505 -8.47 1.08 13.54
C LEU A 505 -9.14 1.43 12.21
N ILE A 506 -8.40 1.96 11.25
CA ILE A 506 -8.92 2.23 9.90
C ILE A 506 -9.28 0.91 9.20
N GLN A 507 -8.43 -0.12 9.30
CA GLN A 507 -8.66 -1.43 8.68
C GLN A 507 -9.90 -2.14 9.23
N THR A 508 -10.19 -1.97 10.51
CA THR A 508 -11.35 -2.59 11.17
C THR A 508 -12.61 -1.74 11.08
N THR A 509 -12.51 -0.50 10.62
CA THR A 509 -13.65 0.42 10.51
C THR A 509 -14.31 0.28 9.15
N SER A 510 -15.64 0.17 9.15
CA SER A 510 -16.45 0.19 7.94
C SER A 510 -17.45 1.33 7.95
N ILE A 511 -17.79 1.82 6.76
CA ILE A 511 -18.74 2.89 6.51
C ILE A 511 -20.07 2.23 6.16
N PRO A 512 -21.15 2.44 6.94
CA PRO A 512 -22.44 1.85 6.63
C PRO A 512 -23.06 2.53 5.40
N PHE A 513 -23.62 1.72 4.52
CA PHE A 513 -24.48 2.26 3.47
C PHE A 513 -25.84 2.63 4.05
N HIS A 514 -26.31 3.84 3.72
CA HIS A 514 -27.63 4.32 4.09
C HIS A 514 -28.59 4.01 2.92
N GLY A 515 -29.61 3.23 3.18
CA GLY A 515 -30.61 2.85 2.16
C GLY A 515 -31.82 2.15 2.78
N GLU A 516 -32.83 1.89 1.97
CA GLU A 516 -33.99 1.10 2.40
C GLU A 516 -33.66 -0.40 2.39
N PRO A 517 -33.52 -1.02 3.56
CA PRO A 517 -32.88 -2.36 3.70
C PRO A 517 -33.70 -3.53 3.15
N ALA A 518 -34.93 -3.31 2.71
CA ALA A 518 -35.83 -4.36 2.26
C ALA A 518 -36.11 -4.35 0.74
N GLU A 519 -35.48 -3.46 -0.01
CA GLU A 519 -35.71 -3.31 -1.46
C GLU A 519 -34.46 -3.62 -2.28
N GLY A 520 -34.68 -4.06 -3.53
CA GLY A 520 -33.60 -4.33 -4.48
C GLY A 520 -32.86 -5.65 -4.25
N ILE A 521 -31.82 -5.86 -5.07
CA ILE A 521 -30.93 -7.02 -4.96
C ILE A 521 -30.11 -6.89 -3.67
N GLN A 522 -30.00 -7.97 -2.93
CA GLN A 522 -29.31 -7.98 -1.65
C GLN A 522 -27.83 -8.36 -1.85
N VAL A 523 -26.90 -7.46 -1.53
CA VAL A 523 -25.45 -7.74 -1.47
C VAL A 523 -25.02 -7.75 -0.01
N MET A 524 -24.58 -8.89 0.49
CA MET A 524 -24.38 -9.11 1.93
C MET A 524 -23.24 -10.07 2.26
N GLY A 525 -22.72 -9.99 3.46
CA GLY A 525 -21.84 -11.01 4.02
C GLY A 525 -22.60 -12.24 4.51
N VAL A 526 -21.90 -13.30 4.84
CA VAL A 526 -22.50 -14.56 5.31
C VAL A 526 -23.30 -14.36 6.60
N LEU A 527 -22.77 -13.53 7.52
CA LEU A 527 -23.43 -13.32 8.82
C LEU A 527 -24.72 -12.51 8.73
N GLU A 528 -24.87 -11.68 7.70
CA GLU A 528 -26.05 -10.87 7.44
C GLU A 528 -27.20 -11.66 6.85
N THR A 529 -26.93 -12.86 6.31
CA THR A 529 -27.98 -13.76 5.75
C THR A 529 -28.85 -14.42 6.82
N ARG A 530 -28.46 -14.30 8.08
CA ARG A 530 -29.19 -14.96 9.21
C ARG A 530 -30.66 -14.57 9.25
N ASN A 531 -31.52 -15.57 9.32
CA ASN A 531 -32.99 -15.45 9.34
C ASN A 531 -33.59 -14.84 8.06
N LEU A 532 -32.83 -14.74 6.97
CA LEU A 532 -33.31 -14.27 5.69
C LEU A 532 -33.33 -15.41 4.68
N ASP A 533 -34.35 -15.39 3.83
CA ASP A 533 -34.56 -16.39 2.82
C ASP A 533 -34.61 -15.76 1.43
N PHE A 534 -33.95 -16.40 0.47
CA PHE A 534 -33.83 -15.95 -0.92
C PHE A 534 -34.15 -17.10 -1.86
N ASP A 535 -34.71 -16.78 -3.04
CA ASP A 535 -34.97 -17.79 -4.07
C ASP A 535 -33.71 -18.06 -4.90
N HIS A 536 -32.92 -17.03 -5.17
CA HIS A 536 -31.70 -17.09 -5.97
C HIS A 536 -30.51 -16.58 -5.16
N ILE A 537 -29.46 -17.41 -5.04
CA ILE A 537 -28.27 -17.08 -4.25
C ILE A 537 -27.02 -17.32 -5.09
N LEU A 538 -26.15 -16.31 -5.10
CA LEU A 538 -24.77 -16.41 -5.56
C LEU A 538 -23.83 -16.16 -4.40
N VAL A 539 -23.01 -17.16 -4.04
CA VAL A 539 -21.98 -17.01 -3.01
C VAL A 539 -20.62 -16.89 -3.69
N LEU A 540 -19.88 -15.83 -3.40
CA LEU A 540 -18.53 -15.58 -3.90
C LEU A 540 -17.47 -15.96 -2.88
N SER A 541 -16.33 -16.46 -3.37
CA SER A 541 -15.18 -16.87 -2.56
C SER A 541 -15.51 -17.91 -1.49
N CYS A 542 -16.30 -18.94 -1.87
CA CYS A 542 -16.64 -20.04 -0.98
C CYS A 542 -15.46 -21.01 -0.83
N ASN A 543 -14.36 -20.52 -0.31
CA ASN A 543 -13.11 -21.24 -0.11
C ASN A 543 -12.93 -21.68 1.36
N GLU A 544 -12.12 -22.71 1.56
CA GLU A 544 -11.65 -23.09 2.89
C GLU A 544 -10.88 -21.93 3.53
N GLY A 545 -11.11 -21.67 4.81
CA GLY A 545 -10.56 -20.49 5.50
C GLY A 545 -11.34 -19.19 5.32
N LYS A 546 -12.19 -19.08 4.28
CA LYS A 546 -13.17 -17.98 4.12
C LYS A 546 -14.54 -18.39 4.67
N ILE A 547 -14.97 -19.63 4.39
CA ILE A 547 -16.09 -20.33 5.02
C ILE A 547 -15.63 -21.75 5.36
N PRO A 548 -15.46 -22.10 6.66
CA PRO A 548 -15.57 -21.26 7.87
C PRO A 548 -14.41 -20.28 8.03
N LYS A 549 -14.68 -19.10 8.61
CA LYS A 549 -13.69 -18.05 8.90
C LYS A 549 -13.30 -18.10 10.38
N GLY A 550 -12.03 -17.76 10.71
CA GLY A 550 -11.58 -17.56 12.09
C GLY A 550 -11.56 -18.84 12.94
N VAL A 551 -11.43 -20.00 12.30
CA VAL A 551 -11.41 -21.30 13.02
C VAL A 551 -10.15 -21.44 13.88
N ASN A 552 -9.03 -20.80 13.47
CA ASN A 552 -7.73 -20.87 14.16
C ASN A 552 -7.43 -19.62 14.98
N ASP A 553 -8.44 -18.96 15.57
CA ASP A 553 -8.22 -17.79 16.40
C ASP A 553 -7.35 -18.12 17.62
N SER A 554 -6.42 -17.21 17.89
CA SER A 554 -5.48 -17.32 19.00
C SER A 554 -6.17 -17.18 20.37
N SER A 555 -5.72 -17.93 21.36
CA SER A 555 -6.18 -17.84 22.75
C SER A 555 -5.06 -18.25 23.70
N PHE A 556 -5.00 -17.67 24.89
CA PHE A 556 -4.10 -18.12 25.94
C PHE A 556 -4.62 -19.38 26.64
N ILE A 557 -5.94 -19.64 26.58
CA ILE A 557 -6.54 -20.81 27.24
C ILE A 557 -6.39 -22.03 26.30
N PRO A 558 -5.63 -23.06 26.69
CA PRO A 558 -5.46 -24.28 25.89
C PRO A 558 -6.79 -24.97 25.55
N TYR A 559 -6.80 -25.64 24.38
CA TYR A 559 -7.98 -26.31 23.85
C TYR A 559 -8.62 -27.30 24.82
N SER A 560 -7.82 -28.10 25.53
CA SER A 560 -8.29 -29.05 26.53
C SER A 560 -9.05 -28.38 27.69
N LEU A 561 -8.54 -27.24 28.18
CA LEU A 561 -9.22 -26.44 29.20
C LEU A 561 -10.49 -25.80 28.65
N ARG A 562 -10.43 -25.23 27.45
CA ARG A 562 -11.63 -24.71 26.80
C ARG A 562 -12.73 -25.75 26.74
N LYS A 563 -12.39 -26.98 26.33
CA LYS A 563 -13.33 -28.10 26.26
C LYS A 563 -13.82 -28.55 27.65
N ALA A 564 -12.93 -28.66 28.64
CA ALA A 564 -13.26 -29.10 30.00
C ALA A 564 -14.19 -28.14 30.73
N TYR A 565 -14.01 -26.83 30.52
CA TYR A 565 -14.81 -25.80 31.17
C TYR A 565 -15.96 -25.27 30.29
N GLY A 566 -16.22 -25.87 29.13
CA GLY A 566 -17.32 -25.46 28.24
C GLY A 566 -17.14 -24.12 27.55
N LEU A 567 -15.90 -23.64 27.42
CA LEU A 567 -15.56 -22.44 26.62
C LEU A 567 -15.70 -22.72 25.11
N THR A 568 -15.78 -21.67 24.32
CA THR A 568 -15.93 -21.80 22.86
C THR A 568 -14.71 -22.49 22.24
N THR A 569 -14.91 -23.63 21.56
CA THR A 569 -13.88 -24.40 20.87
C THR A 569 -13.94 -24.22 19.35
N VAL A 570 -12.94 -24.76 18.64
CA VAL A 570 -12.89 -24.77 17.16
C VAL A 570 -14.12 -25.47 16.58
N GLU A 571 -14.52 -26.61 17.13
CA GLU A 571 -15.69 -27.36 16.68
C GLU A 571 -16.99 -26.55 16.83
N ASN A 572 -17.09 -25.78 17.91
CA ASN A 572 -18.23 -24.89 18.11
C ASN A 572 -18.30 -23.84 17.00
N LYS A 573 -17.16 -23.24 16.63
CA LYS A 573 -17.10 -22.27 15.53
C LYS A 573 -17.45 -22.91 14.19
N VAL A 574 -16.93 -24.12 13.90
CA VAL A 574 -17.28 -24.86 12.68
C VAL A 574 -18.77 -25.13 12.62
N ALA A 575 -19.39 -25.56 13.72
CA ALA A 575 -20.82 -25.84 13.78
C ALA A 575 -21.68 -24.59 13.52
N ILE A 576 -21.26 -23.44 14.02
CA ILE A 576 -21.92 -22.15 13.76
C ILE A 576 -21.89 -21.81 12.26
N PHE A 577 -20.71 -21.89 11.61
CA PHE A 577 -20.60 -21.61 10.19
C PHE A 577 -21.30 -22.67 9.31
N ALA A 578 -21.28 -23.94 9.71
CA ALA A 578 -22.06 -25.00 9.05
C ALA A 578 -23.56 -24.65 9.04
N TYR A 579 -24.09 -24.23 10.19
CA TYR A 579 -25.50 -23.80 10.28
C TYR A 579 -25.77 -22.61 9.35
N TYR A 580 -24.95 -21.57 9.37
CA TYR A 580 -25.15 -20.39 8.49
C TYR A 580 -25.11 -20.76 7.01
N PHE A 581 -24.18 -21.63 6.62
CA PHE A 581 -24.07 -22.11 5.26
C PHE A 581 -25.36 -22.87 4.83
N HIS A 582 -25.79 -23.85 5.61
CA HIS A 582 -26.95 -24.64 5.27
C HIS A 582 -28.26 -23.87 5.41
N SER A 583 -28.42 -23.03 6.43
CA SER A 583 -29.64 -22.22 6.62
C SER A 583 -29.83 -21.21 5.49
N MET A 584 -28.74 -20.62 4.96
CA MET A 584 -28.77 -19.74 3.80
C MET A 584 -29.29 -20.45 2.54
N LEU A 585 -28.89 -21.71 2.34
CA LEU A 585 -29.25 -22.49 1.14
C LEU A 585 -30.58 -23.24 1.27
N GLN A 586 -31.06 -23.51 2.47
CA GLN A 586 -32.18 -24.44 2.69
C GLN A 586 -33.47 -24.07 1.94
N ARG A 587 -33.78 -22.79 1.78
CA ARG A 587 -34.97 -22.29 1.08
C ARG A 587 -34.71 -21.74 -0.30
N ALA A 588 -33.47 -21.67 -0.75
CA ALA A 588 -33.13 -21.26 -2.09
C ALA A 588 -33.47 -22.35 -3.12
N HIS A 589 -33.92 -21.95 -4.28
CA HIS A 589 -34.17 -22.86 -5.41
C HIS A 589 -32.95 -22.91 -6.33
N ASP A 590 -32.37 -21.75 -6.64
CA ASP A 590 -31.25 -21.56 -7.55
C ASP A 590 -30.04 -21.11 -6.75
N ILE A 591 -29.03 -21.97 -6.70
CA ILE A 591 -27.84 -21.82 -5.85
C ILE A 591 -26.60 -21.88 -6.73
N THR A 592 -25.82 -20.81 -6.72
CA THR A 592 -24.52 -20.76 -7.39
C THR A 592 -23.43 -20.48 -6.36
N LEU A 593 -22.47 -21.38 -6.22
CA LEU A 593 -21.32 -21.24 -5.31
C LEU A 593 -20.04 -21.13 -6.13
N THR A 594 -19.29 -20.05 -5.92
CA THR A 594 -18.03 -19.85 -6.63
C THR A 594 -16.84 -19.96 -5.68
N TYR A 595 -15.73 -20.46 -6.16
CA TYR A 595 -14.52 -20.61 -5.36
C TYR A 595 -13.27 -20.36 -6.22
N ASN A 596 -12.18 -19.91 -5.59
CA ASN A 596 -10.89 -19.77 -6.22
C ASN A 596 -10.15 -21.10 -6.21
N ASN A 597 -9.59 -21.51 -7.36
CA ASN A 597 -8.82 -22.75 -7.52
C ASN A 597 -7.32 -22.51 -7.80
N ALA A 598 -6.87 -21.26 -7.81
CA ALA A 598 -5.45 -20.94 -7.98
C ALA A 598 -4.69 -21.07 -6.65
N THR A 599 -3.40 -21.36 -6.75
CA THR A 599 -2.49 -21.35 -5.61
C THR A 599 -1.86 -19.96 -5.54
N GLU A 600 -2.05 -19.27 -4.45
CA GLU A 600 -1.49 -17.94 -4.21
C GLU A 600 -0.80 -17.95 -2.83
N ASP A 601 0.42 -17.40 -2.74
CA ASP A 601 1.23 -17.33 -1.51
C ASP A 601 1.39 -18.65 -0.74
N GLY A 602 1.47 -19.79 -1.47
CA GLY A 602 1.63 -21.11 -0.87
C GLY A 602 0.35 -21.71 -0.25
N GLN A 603 -0.79 -21.04 -0.36
CA GLN A 603 -2.09 -21.57 0.01
C GLN A 603 -2.81 -22.12 -1.24
N SER A 604 -3.23 -23.38 -1.20
CA SER A 604 -4.04 -23.97 -2.26
C SER A 604 -5.44 -23.38 -2.22
N GLY A 605 -5.95 -22.97 -3.39
CA GLY A 605 -7.32 -22.52 -3.53
C GLY A 605 -8.30 -23.70 -3.44
N GLU A 606 -8.62 -24.14 -2.22
CA GLU A 606 -9.53 -25.26 -1.98
C GLU A 606 -10.96 -24.76 -1.78
N MET A 607 -11.94 -25.51 -2.33
CA MET A 607 -13.34 -25.23 -2.04
C MET A 607 -13.64 -25.49 -0.56
N SER A 608 -14.58 -24.74 0.01
CA SER A 608 -15.04 -24.92 1.38
C SER A 608 -15.44 -26.37 1.68
N ARG A 609 -15.07 -26.87 2.86
CA ARG A 609 -15.50 -28.19 3.37
C ARG A 609 -17.01 -28.37 3.33
N PHE A 610 -17.81 -27.33 3.50
CA PHE A 610 -19.27 -27.39 3.42
C PHE A 610 -19.78 -27.61 1.99
N MET A 611 -19.05 -27.09 0.96
CA MET A 611 -19.35 -27.45 -0.42
C MET A 611 -19.07 -28.92 -0.69
N LEU A 612 -17.96 -29.44 -0.17
CA LEU A 612 -17.63 -30.88 -0.28
C LEU A 612 -18.68 -31.73 0.45
N GLN A 613 -19.08 -31.34 1.66
CA GLN A 613 -20.11 -32.03 2.43
C GLN A 613 -21.45 -32.05 1.69
N LEU A 614 -21.91 -30.93 1.16
CA LEU A 614 -23.13 -30.83 0.37
C LEU A 614 -23.07 -31.74 -0.86
N MET A 615 -21.90 -31.85 -1.51
CA MET A 615 -21.71 -32.71 -2.68
C MET A 615 -21.77 -34.19 -2.36
N VAL A 616 -21.30 -34.59 -1.17
CA VAL A 616 -21.25 -35.99 -0.76
C VAL A 616 -22.56 -36.44 -0.10
N GLU A 617 -23.14 -35.59 0.77
CA GLU A 617 -24.29 -35.94 1.58
C GLU A 617 -25.63 -35.59 0.94
N SER A 618 -25.70 -34.60 0.02
CA SER A 618 -26.95 -34.27 -0.62
C SER A 618 -27.24 -35.16 -1.84
N GLN A 619 -28.52 -35.38 -2.13
CA GLN A 619 -28.97 -36.13 -3.34
C GLN A 619 -29.16 -35.22 -4.54
N HIS A 620 -28.81 -33.90 -4.44
CA HIS A 620 -29.00 -32.94 -5.51
C HIS A 620 -27.94 -33.11 -6.60
N PRO A 621 -28.36 -33.04 -7.89
CA PRO A 621 -27.38 -32.97 -8.97
C PRO A 621 -26.65 -31.60 -8.93
N ILE A 622 -25.31 -31.66 -8.90
CA ILE A 622 -24.46 -30.46 -8.86
C ILE A 622 -23.80 -30.27 -10.23
N VAL A 623 -24.12 -29.18 -10.90
CA VAL A 623 -23.48 -28.78 -12.14
C VAL A 623 -22.13 -28.09 -11.82
N ARG A 624 -21.05 -28.53 -12.48
CA ARG A 624 -19.74 -27.92 -12.33
C ARG A 624 -19.37 -27.10 -13.56
N LYS A 625 -18.97 -25.87 -13.36
CA LYS A 625 -18.50 -24.96 -14.40
C LYS A 625 -17.13 -24.37 -14.00
N THR A 626 -16.37 -23.93 -14.99
CA THR A 626 -15.11 -23.21 -14.77
C THR A 626 -15.14 -21.88 -15.50
N LEU A 627 -14.82 -20.82 -14.80
CA LEU A 627 -14.63 -19.52 -15.42
C LEU A 627 -13.19 -19.44 -15.96
N ILE A 628 -13.08 -19.15 -17.22
CA ILE A 628 -11.78 -18.93 -17.88
C ILE A 628 -11.70 -17.45 -18.21
N ALA A 629 -10.66 -16.77 -17.71
CA ALA A 629 -10.33 -15.45 -18.20
C ALA A 629 -10.04 -15.56 -19.69
N GLY A 630 -10.79 -14.88 -20.52
CA GLY A 630 -10.52 -14.80 -21.94
C GLY A 630 -9.14 -14.19 -22.13
N GLN A 631 -8.12 -15.00 -22.23
CA GLN A 631 -6.80 -14.58 -22.65
C GLN A 631 -6.87 -14.29 -24.13
N LYS A 632 -7.15 -13.03 -24.48
CA LYS A 632 -6.52 -12.53 -25.70
C LYS A 632 -5.04 -12.46 -25.35
N PRO A 633 -4.16 -13.12 -26.11
CA PRO A 633 -2.76 -12.80 -26.02
C PRO A 633 -2.60 -11.34 -26.45
N LEU A 634 -2.63 -10.44 -25.49
CA LEU A 634 -2.13 -9.09 -25.64
C LEU A 634 -0.59 -9.21 -25.67
N ARG A 635 -0.09 -9.80 -26.73
CA ARG A 635 1.19 -9.36 -27.27
C ARG A 635 0.80 -8.44 -28.40
N PRO A 636 0.83 -7.13 -28.22
CA PRO A 636 0.99 -6.27 -29.39
C PRO A 636 2.25 -6.80 -30.07
N ALA A 637 2.13 -7.18 -31.35
CA ALA A 637 3.29 -7.21 -32.19
C ALA A 637 4.03 -5.91 -31.91
N TYR A 638 5.35 -5.93 -31.81
CA TYR A 638 6.17 -4.72 -31.64
C TYR A 638 5.93 -3.86 -32.87
N ASP A 639 4.84 -3.05 -32.84
CA ASP A 639 4.40 -2.31 -34.01
C ASP A 639 5.39 -1.19 -34.27
N GLU A 640 5.80 -1.09 -35.52
CA GLU A 640 6.56 0.03 -36.04
C GLU A 640 5.69 1.29 -35.95
N GLU A 641 6.22 2.40 -35.50
CA GLU A 641 5.49 3.68 -35.47
C GLU A 641 5.78 4.46 -36.73
N PRO A 642 4.76 4.79 -37.53
CA PRO A 642 4.94 5.60 -38.74
C PRO A 642 5.34 7.02 -38.36
N LYS A 643 6.25 7.63 -39.12
CA LYS A 643 6.57 9.05 -38.99
C LYS A 643 5.53 9.88 -39.74
N THR A 644 4.37 10.10 -39.05
CA THR A 644 3.30 10.96 -39.56
C THR A 644 3.74 12.41 -39.65
N ASP A 645 2.93 13.26 -40.34
CA ASP A 645 3.21 14.70 -40.40
C ASP A 645 3.31 15.37 -39.04
N GLU A 646 2.55 14.89 -38.04
CA GLU A 646 2.64 15.34 -36.64
C GLU A 646 3.99 14.99 -36.01
N VAL A 647 4.46 13.75 -36.21
CA VAL A 647 5.78 13.32 -35.74
C VAL A 647 6.88 14.15 -36.39
N MET A 648 6.77 14.37 -37.67
CA MET A 648 7.75 15.17 -38.43
C MET A 648 7.77 16.63 -37.98
N LYS A 649 6.61 17.20 -37.63
CA LYS A 649 6.54 18.57 -37.10
C LYS A 649 7.29 18.67 -35.76
N VAL A 650 7.09 17.75 -34.85
CA VAL A 650 7.83 17.74 -33.57
C VAL A 650 9.33 17.60 -33.81
N LEU A 651 9.75 16.73 -34.73
CA LEU A 651 11.17 16.59 -35.07
C LEU A 651 11.75 17.88 -35.69
N ASP A 652 10.96 18.61 -36.50
CA ASP A 652 11.38 19.85 -37.12
C ASP A 652 11.56 21.01 -36.09
N GLU A 653 10.93 20.92 -34.92
CA GLU A 653 11.05 21.88 -33.81
C GLU A 653 12.30 21.64 -32.93
N VAL A 654 13.02 20.53 -33.11
CA VAL A 654 14.25 20.24 -32.36
C VAL A 654 15.33 21.25 -32.67
N ARG A 655 15.73 22.03 -31.66
CA ARG A 655 16.68 23.17 -31.81
C ARG A 655 18.13 22.74 -32.05
N MET A 656 18.53 21.62 -31.45
CA MET A 656 19.91 21.10 -31.52
C MET A 656 19.94 19.58 -31.40
N LEU A 657 20.66 18.93 -32.29
CA LEU A 657 20.89 17.50 -32.27
C LEU A 657 22.10 17.21 -31.37
N THR A 658 21.84 16.69 -30.19
CA THR A 658 22.87 16.30 -29.23
C THR A 658 23.33 14.86 -29.43
N PRO A 659 24.52 14.47 -28.96
CA PRO A 659 24.91 13.05 -28.95
C PRO A 659 23.87 12.13 -28.31
N THR A 660 23.27 12.55 -27.19
CA THR A 660 22.23 11.77 -26.51
C THR A 660 20.99 11.55 -27.39
N PHE A 661 20.57 12.57 -28.14
CA PHE A 661 19.47 12.46 -29.09
C PHE A 661 19.78 11.44 -30.20
N LEU A 662 20.95 11.54 -30.83
CA LEU A 662 21.39 10.62 -31.87
C LEU A 662 21.56 9.19 -31.36
N ASN A 663 22.20 9.03 -30.21
CA ASN A 663 22.42 7.74 -29.56
C ASN A 663 21.12 7.05 -29.16
N THR A 664 20.11 7.80 -28.69
CA THR A 664 18.80 7.23 -28.33
C THR A 664 18.12 6.67 -29.58
N TYR A 665 18.17 7.40 -30.71
CA TYR A 665 17.61 6.90 -31.98
C TYR A 665 18.32 5.64 -32.45
N GLN A 666 19.64 5.62 -32.40
CA GLN A 666 20.45 4.48 -32.80
C GLN A 666 20.21 3.25 -31.91
N ARG A 667 20.03 3.47 -30.61
CA ARG A 667 19.83 2.43 -29.61
C ARG A 667 18.46 1.77 -29.73
N CYS A 668 17.40 2.58 -29.77
CA CYS A 668 16.03 2.14 -29.90
C CYS A 668 15.15 3.28 -30.40
N GLN A 669 14.66 3.15 -31.65
CA GLN A 669 13.82 4.22 -32.25
C GLN A 669 12.46 4.33 -31.57
N LYS A 670 11.95 3.25 -30.91
CA LYS A 670 10.73 3.29 -30.09
C LYS A 670 10.94 4.07 -28.79
N GLN A 671 12.08 3.90 -28.11
CA GLN A 671 12.47 4.73 -26.96
C GLN A 671 12.62 6.20 -27.36
N PHE A 672 13.23 6.46 -28.51
CA PHE A 672 13.35 7.79 -29.09
C PHE A 672 11.98 8.43 -29.34
N TYR A 673 11.02 7.66 -29.88
CA TYR A 673 9.65 8.12 -30.08
C TYR A 673 8.97 8.54 -28.79
N TYR A 674 9.01 7.70 -27.76
CA TYR A 674 8.38 8.04 -26.45
C TYR A 674 9.04 9.26 -25.80
N LYS A 675 10.38 9.32 -25.81
CA LYS A 675 11.13 10.39 -25.15
C LYS A 675 11.05 11.73 -25.87
N TYR A 676 11.32 11.76 -27.17
CA TYR A 676 11.50 13.03 -27.90
C TYR A 676 10.30 13.43 -28.75
N VAL A 677 9.45 12.50 -29.18
CA VAL A 677 8.27 12.81 -29.98
C VAL A 677 7.04 12.94 -29.10
N LYS A 678 6.82 11.98 -28.19
CA LYS A 678 5.69 12.03 -27.23
C LYS A 678 6.00 12.83 -25.97
N GLY A 679 7.24 13.19 -25.72
CA GLY A 679 7.66 13.97 -24.54
C GLY A 679 7.40 13.25 -23.22
N LEU A 680 7.34 11.92 -23.22
CA LEU A 680 7.12 11.16 -21.99
C LEU A 680 8.35 11.27 -21.10
N LEU A 681 8.15 11.77 -19.90
CA LEU A 681 9.19 11.82 -18.88
C LEU A 681 9.48 10.40 -18.39
N GLU A 682 10.74 10.08 -18.21
CA GLU A 682 11.14 8.87 -17.50
C GLU A 682 10.66 9.00 -16.05
N PRO A 683 10.05 7.95 -15.47
CA PRO A 683 9.77 7.99 -14.05
C PRO A 683 11.09 8.24 -13.32
N ASP A 684 11.20 9.37 -12.65
CA ASP A 684 12.30 9.59 -11.71
C ASP A 684 12.00 8.63 -10.52
N GLU A 685 12.50 7.43 -10.54
CA GLU A 685 12.71 6.61 -9.35
C GLU A 685 13.80 7.29 -8.53
N ILE A 686 13.41 8.36 -7.84
CA ILE A 686 14.28 9.05 -6.91
C ILE A 686 14.19 8.27 -5.61
N ASP A 687 15.06 7.31 -5.46
CA ASP A 687 15.39 6.81 -4.13
C ASP A 687 16.29 7.87 -3.49
N GLU A 688 15.70 8.72 -2.66
CA GLU A 688 16.33 9.92 -2.09
C GLU A 688 17.52 9.59 -1.18
N ASP A 689 17.64 8.35 -0.76
CA ASP A 689 18.74 7.86 0.05
C ASP A 689 19.93 7.44 -0.81
N GLU A 690 19.75 7.26 -2.13
CA GLU A 690 20.80 6.87 -3.06
C GLU A 690 21.19 8.03 -3.98
N VAL A 691 22.49 8.32 -4.00
CA VAL A 691 23.10 9.11 -5.07
C VAL A 691 23.16 8.23 -6.31
N ASP A 692 22.20 8.38 -7.23
CA ASP A 692 22.19 7.62 -8.47
C ASP A 692 23.45 7.88 -9.32
N ASN A 693 23.71 7.01 -10.28
CA ASN A 693 24.91 7.14 -11.14
C ASN A 693 24.99 8.46 -11.89
N ARG A 694 23.85 9.10 -12.20
CA ARG A 694 23.77 10.39 -12.88
C ARG A 694 24.15 11.52 -11.92
N ILE A 695 23.58 11.53 -10.72
CA ILE A 695 23.89 12.54 -9.68
C ILE A 695 25.34 12.39 -9.26
N PHE A 696 25.81 11.16 -9.08
CA PHE A 696 27.21 10.87 -8.77
C PHE A 696 28.15 11.47 -9.84
N GLY A 697 27.83 11.27 -11.13
CA GLY A 697 28.59 11.87 -12.24
C GLY A 697 28.58 13.40 -12.18
N ASN A 698 27.40 14.01 -11.99
CA ASN A 698 27.26 15.47 -11.95
C ASN A 698 28.08 16.08 -10.79
N ILE A 699 28.05 15.46 -9.60
CA ILE A 699 28.83 15.90 -8.44
C ILE A 699 30.33 15.83 -8.74
N PHE A 700 30.77 14.72 -9.37
CA PHE A 700 32.17 14.58 -9.75
C PHE A 700 32.60 15.64 -10.79
N HIS A 701 31.83 15.89 -11.85
CA HIS A 701 32.09 16.90 -12.86
C HIS A 701 32.16 18.29 -12.24
N ARG A 702 31.21 18.60 -11.35
CA ARG A 702 31.20 19.89 -10.65
C ARG A 702 32.41 20.05 -9.71
N ALA A 703 32.82 19.01 -9.00
CA ALA A 703 34.00 19.04 -8.15
C ALA A 703 35.28 19.24 -8.96
N ALA A 704 35.39 18.59 -10.13
CA ALA A 704 36.50 18.78 -11.04
C ALA A 704 36.55 20.22 -11.63
N GLU A 705 35.39 20.76 -12.04
CA GLU A 705 35.28 22.14 -12.51
C GLU A 705 35.72 23.12 -11.43
N LEU A 706 35.21 23.01 -10.21
CA LEU A 706 35.58 23.85 -9.07
C LEU A 706 37.07 23.78 -8.76
N PHE A 707 37.69 22.62 -8.88
CA PHE A 707 39.14 22.43 -8.64
C PHE A 707 39.94 23.21 -9.66
N TYR A 708 39.70 23.07 -10.96
CA TYR A 708 40.47 23.76 -12.00
C TYR A 708 40.20 25.24 -12.08
N TYR A 709 38.96 25.67 -11.80
CA TYR A 709 38.65 27.11 -11.74
C TYR A 709 39.31 27.79 -10.52
N GLY A 710 39.71 27.02 -9.53
CA GLY A 710 40.53 27.53 -8.43
C GLY A 710 41.90 28.12 -8.85
N PHE A 711 42.41 27.77 -10.05
CA PHE A 711 43.64 28.31 -10.60
C PHE A 711 43.39 29.56 -11.50
N ALA A 712 42.18 29.93 -11.80
CA ALA A 712 41.83 31.12 -12.57
C ALA A 712 41.78 32.35 -11.69
N SER A 713 42.19 33.51 -12.23
CA SER A 713 41.92 34.76 -11.58
C SER A 713 40.44 35.15 -11.73
N LYS A 714 39.92 35.97 -10.81
CA LYS A 714 38.54 36.46 -10.93
C LYS A 714 38.23 37.20 -12.23
N SER A 715 39.27 37.79 -12.86
CA SER A 715 39.15 38.47 -14.16
C SER A 715 39.03 37.51 -15.34
N ASP A 716 39.37 36.22 -15.15
CA ASP A 716 39.40 35.23 -16.22
C ASP A 716 38.13 34.34 -16.22
N ILE A 717 37.23 34.58 -15.25
CA ILE A 717 35.94 33.91 -15.14
C ILE A 717 34.80 34.92 -15.33
N GLN A 718 33.84 34.57 -16.19
CA GLN A 718 32.57 35.28 -16.30
C GLN A 718 31.44 34.40 -15.77
N THR A 719 30.55 34.97 -14.96
CA THR A 719 29.36 34.29 -14.48
C THR A 719 28.15 34.75 -15.30
N ASP A 720 27.40 33.84 -15.87
CA ASP A 720 26.17 34.15 -16.65
C ASP A 720 24.99 34.53 -15.73
N GLU A 721 23.86 34.92 -16.31
CA GLU A 721 22.64 35.30 -15.59
C GLU A 721 22.06 34.16 -14.73
N LYS A 722 22.44 32.92 -15.02
CA LYS A 722 22.03 31.72 -14.28
C LYS A 722 23.03 31.28 -13.20
N GLY A 723 24.10 32.03 -13.00
CA GLY A 723 25.14 31.75 -12.01
C GLY A 723 26.22 30.77 -12.49
N LYS A 724 26.16 30.31 -13.77
CA LYS A 724 27.16 29.41 -14.33
C LYS A 724 28.44 30.14 -14.67
N GLN A 725 29.58 29.68 -14.19
CA GLN A 725 30.88 30.20 -14.43
C GLN A 725 31.43 29.70 -15.77
N GLN A 726 32.07 30.59 -16.56
CA GLN A 726 32.78 30.25 -17.79
C GLN A 726 34.15 30.94 -17.84
N LEU A 727 35.15 30.21 -18.35
CA LEU A 727 36.47 30.77 -18.58
C LEU A 727 36.46 31.69 -19.80
N ILE A 728 36.96 32.91 -19.60
CA ILE A 728 37.19 33.88 -20.69
C ILE A 728 38.63 33.72 -21.24
N ARG A 729 39.57 33.34 -20.38
CA ARG A 729 40.95 33.12 -20.76
C ARG A 729 41.40 31.74 -20.34
N PRO A 730 42.21 31.04 -21.20
CA PRO A 730 42.75 29.74 -20.92
C PRO A 730 43.66 29.76 -19.67
N ILE A 731 43.65 28.64 -18.89
CA ILE A 731 44.46 28.46 -17.67
C ILE A 731 45.58 27.48 -17.96
N VAL A 732 46.84 27.90 -17.72
CA VAL A 732 48.02 27.02 -17.78
C VAL A 732 48.14 26.23 -16.48
N ILE A 733 48.16 24.91 -16.58
CA ILE A 733 48.31 23.99 -15.45
C ILE A 733 49.68 23.37 -15.50
N THR A 734 50.45 23.57 -14.41
CA THR A 734 51.79 23.01 -14.24
C THR A 734 51.83 22.01 -13.12
N ALA A 735 52.83 21.14 -13.07
CA ALA A 735 53.02 20.20 -11.97
C ALA A 735 53.13 20.91 -10.61
N GLU A 736 53.80 22.08 -10.59
CA GLU A 736 53.97 22.90 -9.38
C GLU A 736 52.63 23.42 -8.83
N ASN A 737 51.73 23.87 -9.74
CA ASN A 737 50.36 24.29 -9.38
C ASN A 737 49.59 23.18 -8.68
N LEU A 738 49.63 21.99 -9.25
CA LEU A 738 48.90 20.84 -8.71
C LEU A 738 49.54 20.35 -7.38
N ASP A 739 50.88 20.30 -7.30
CA ASP A 739 51.58 19.95 -6.06
C ASP A 739 51.33 20.95 -4.92
N GLN A 740 51.23 22.23 -5.25
CA GLN A 740 50.89 23.26 -4.27
C GLN A 740 49.44 23.17 -3.79
N ALA A 741 48.48 22.92 -4.67
CA ALA A 741 47.09 22.74 -4.30
C ALA A 741 46.92 21.50 -3.41
N MET A 742 47.62 20.42 -3.68
CA MET A 742 47.54 19.18 -2.91
C MET A 742 48.25 19.24 -1.53
N LYS A 743 48.99 20.32 -1.20
CA LYS A 743 49.47 20.57 0.16
C LYS A 743 48.33 20.83 1.15
N ASP A 744 47.23 21.41 0.70
CA ASP A 744 46.00 21.52 1.51
C ASP A 744 45.21 20.20 1.44
N LYS A 745 45.41 19.38 2.48
CA LYS A 745 44.78 18.05 2.58
C LYS A 745 43.24 18.10 2.59
N LEU A 746 42.65 19.23 2.99
CA LEU A 746 41.22 19.40 3.11
C LEU A 746 40.62 20.07 1.86
N LEU A 747 41.43 20.50 0.89
CA LEU A 747 40.92 21.18 -0.31
C LEU A 747 39.93 20.32 -1.07
N VAL A 748 40.31 19.08 -1.38
CA VAL A 748 39.46 18.14 -2.14
C VAL A 748 38.12 17.90 -1.43
N ASP A 749 38.17 17.67 -0.11
CA ASP A 749 36.96 17.39 0.68
C ASP A 749 36.01 18.58 0.73
N ARG A 750 36.57 19.81 0.82
CA ARG A 750 35.74 21.05 0.73
C ARG A 750 35.09 21.24 -0.63
N LEU A 751 35.82 20.98 -1.73
CA LEU A 751 35.29 21.12 -3.09
C LEU A 751 34.21 20.08 -3.38
N VAL A 752 34.42 18.85 -2.92
CA VAL A 752 33.41 17.79 -3.05
C VAL A 752 32.18 18.10 -2.20
N ASP A 753 32.35 18.63 -0.99
CA ASP A 753 31.25 19.08 -0.14
C ASP A 753 30.44 20.22 -0.79
N GLN A 754 31.14 21.17 -1.44
CA GLN A 754 30.50 22.22 -2.21
C GLN A 754 29.71 21.65 -3.40
N ALA A 755 30.31 20.71 -4.15
CA ALA A 755 29.65 20.07 -5.28
C ALA A 755 28.40 19.27 -4.86
N PHE A 756 28.46 18.56 -3.72
CA PHE A 756 27.29 17.92 -3.12
C PHE A 756 26.18 18.90 -2.79
N ARG A 757 26.51 20.03 -2.16
CA ARG A 757 25.52 21.07 -1.85
C ARG A 757 24.86 21.64 -3.09
N GLU A 758 25.63 21.90 -4.15
CA GLU A 758 25.14 22.50 -5.39
C GLU A 758 24.35 21.50 -6.23
N GLU A 759 24.79 20.24 -6.34
CA GLU A 759 24.18 19.26 -7.27
C GLU A 759 23.10 18.39 -6.63
N LEU A 760 23.27 17.95 -5.38
CA LEU A 760 22.30 17.12 -4.69
C LEU A 760 21.25 17.97 -3.94
N PHE A 761 21.72 18.89 -3.10
CA PHE A 761 20.83 19.68 -2.25
C PHE A 761 20.30 20.94 -2.93
N LYS A 762 20.89 21.35 -4.08
CA LYS A 762 20.54 22.56 -4.83
C LYS A 762 20.55 23.84 -3.99
N VAL A 763 21.48 23.92 -3.04
CA VAL A 763 21.67 25.07 -2.17
C VAL A 763 22.96 25.80 -2.57
N GLY A 764 22.81 27.03 -2.99
CA GLY A 764 23.92 27.86 -3.54
C GLY A 764 24.70 28.66 -2.51
N ASN A 765 24.39 28.63 -1.21
CA ASN A 765 25.01 29.54 -0.26
C ASN A 765 25.58 28.83 0.99
N ASN A 766 26.60 29.48 1.62
CA ASN A 766 27.48 28.92 2.67
C ASN A 766 26.79 28.62 4.02
N ASP A 767 25.51 28.99 4.21
CA ASP A 767 24.85 28.95 5.52
C ASP A 767 24.12 27.64 5.83
N TYR A 768 23.97 26.76 4.85
CA TYR A 768 23.35 25.45 5.07
C TYR A 768 24.38 24.32 5.01
N HIS A 769 24.53 23.62 6.14
CA HIS A 769 25.33 22.40 6.24
C HIS A 769 24.43 21.16 6.27
N PRO A 770 24.21 20.49 5.11
CA PRO A 770 23.38 19.30 5.06
C PRO A 770 23.99 18.18 5.92
N LYS A 771 23.13 17.46 6.65
CA LYS A 771 23.50 16.21 7.28
C LYS A 771 23.45 15.10 6.24
N TYR A 772 24.58 14.48 5.97
CA TYR A 772 24.68 13.36 5.06
C TYR A 772 24.19 12.06 5.72
N ASN A 773 23.49 11.23 4.98
CA ASN A 773 23.23 9.85 5.39
C ASN A 773 24.47 8.96 5.16
N GLY A 774 24.44 7.70 5.61
CA GLY A 774 25.59 6.79 5.50
C GLY A 774 26.03 6.53 4.05
N LEU A 775 25.10 6.37 3.11
CA LEU A 775 25.40 6.16 1.68
C LEU A 775 25.98 7.41 1.04
N GLN A 776 25.44 8.60 1.35
CA GLN A 776 25.96 9.87 0.88
C GLN A 776 27.39 10.13 1.37
N LEU A 777 27.72 9.77 2.63
CA LEU A 777 29.08 9.84 3.15
C LEU A 777 30.05 8.92 2.39
N ILE A 778 29.62 7.70 2.08
CA ILE A 778 30.43 6.76 1.27
C ILE A 778 30.65 7.35 -0.13
N ASN A 779 29.60 7.81 -0.81
CA ASN A 779 29.72 8.42 -2.13
C ASN A 779 30.63 9.66 -2.13
N LYS A 780 30.55 10.49 -1.09
CA LYS A 780 31.42 11.65 -0.90
C LYS A 780 32.90 11.25 -0.85
N GLU A 781 33.24 10.22 -0.08
CA GLU A 781 34.61 9.74 0.03
C GLU A 781 35.11 9.12 -1.29
N VAL A 782 34.24 8.38 -2.00
CA VAL A 782 34.57 7.82 -3.31
C VAL A 782 34.82 8.93 -4.34
N ILE A 783 33.99 9.96 -4.37
CA ILE A 783 34.19 11.11 -5.29
C ILE A 783 35.45 11.88 -4.95
N ALA A 784 35.75 12.07 -3.65
CA ALA A 784 37.00 12.69 -3.23
C ALA A 784 38.23 11.88 -3.67
N SER A 785 38.15 10.55 -3.56
CA SER A 785 39.16 9.65 -4.08
C SER A 785 39.33 9.76 -5.60
N TYR A 786 38.25 9.84 -6.35
CA TYR A 786 38.27 10.00 -7.79
C TYR A 786 38.85 11.35 -8.21
N LEU A 787 38.53 12.42 -7.51
CA LEU A 787 39.14 13.74 -7.79
C LEU A 787 40.63 13.75 -7.54
N ARG A 788 41.12 13.12 -6.42
CA ARG A 788 42.57 12.94 -6.14
C ARG A 788 43.24 12.14 -7.25
N GLN A 789 42.58 11.11 -7.78
CA GLN A 789 43.08 10.30 -8.90
C GLN A 789 43.15 11.09 -10.20
N LEU A 790 42.16 11.91 -10.52
CA LEU A 790 42.19 12.82 -11.67
C LEU A 790 43.40 13.76 -11.59
N ILE A 791 43.58 14.41 -10.42
CA ILE A 791 44.73 15.31 -10.20
C ILE A 791 46.08 14.59 -10.38
N SER A 792 46.18 13.34 -9.93
CA SER A 792 47.40 12.55 -10.10
C SER A 792 47.69 12.20 -11.58
N ILE A 793 46.62 11.94 -12.39
CA ILE A 793 46.76 11.70 -13.83
C ILE A 793 47.22 12.97 -14.53
N ASP A 794 46.56 14.07 -14.25
CA ASP A 794 46.84 15.35 -14.89
C ASP A 794 48.22 15.88 -14.54
N ARG A 795 48.70 15.64 -13.29
CA ARG A 795 50.06 15.95 -12.88
C ARG A 795 51.11 15.28 -13.77
N ARG A 796 50.87 14.05 -14.22
CA ARG A 796 51.78 13.33 -15.12
C ARG A 796 51.75 13.88 -16.55
N GLN A 797 50.64 14.56 -16.95
CA GLN A 797 50.44 15.11 -18.26
C GLN A 797 50.78 16.61 -18.35
N THR A 798 51.17 17.24 -17.28
CA THR A 798 51.59 18.65 -17.26
C THR A 798 52.85 18.87 -18.09
N PRO A 799 53.05 20.08 -18.66
CA PRO A 799 52.13 21.21 -18.68
C PRO A 799 51.05 21.09 -19.77
N PHE A 800 49.82 21.54 -19.43
CA PHE A 800 48.73 21.67 -20.38
C PHE A 800 47.93 22.95 -20.11
N THR A 801 47.11 23.39 -21.07
CA THR A 801 46.31 24.60 -20.96
C THR A 801 44.85 24.27 -21.03
N ILE A 802 44.07 24.53 -19.96
CA ILE A 802 42.61 24.38 -20.00
C ILE A 802 41.99 25.53 -20.76
N ILE A 803 41.28 25.25 -21.85
CA ILE A 803 40.57 26.22 -22.68
C ILE A 803 39.14 26.40 -22.11
N GLY A 804 38.54 25.37 -21.61
CA GLY A 804 37.22 25.44 -20.96
C GLY A 804 36.79 24.14 -20.33
N MET A 805 35.88 24.23 -19.33
CA MET A 805 35.22 23.12 -18.70
C MET A 805 33.70 23.32 -18.81
N GLU A 806 32.96 22.21 -18.89
CA GLU A 806 31.49 22.20 -19.11
C GLU A 806 31.10 23.16 -20.26
N LEU A 807 31.87 23.10 -21.36
CA LEU A 807 31.80 24.05 -22.46
C LEU A 807 30.68 23.70 -23.42
N VAL A 808 29.80 24.67 -23.68
CA VAL A 808 28.74 24.52 -24.71
C VAL A 808 29.37 24.74 -26.10
N VAL A 809 29.29 23.73 -26.94
CA VAL A 809 29.76 23.81 -28.34
C VAL A 809 28.66 23.46 -29.32
N SER A 810 28.69 24.15 -30.48
CA SER A 810 27.75 23.82 -31.56
C SER A 810 28.33 24.21 -32.91
N ASP A 811 27.89 23.46 -33.93
CA ASP A 811 28.19 23.72 -35.33
C ASP A 811 26.92 23.49 -36.19
N THR A 812 26.96 23.95 -37.46
CA THR A 812 25.82 23.80 -38.36
C THR A 812 26.19 22.81 -39.49
N LEU A 813 25.41 21.71 -39.57
CA LEU A 813 25.60 20.68 -40.57
C LEU A 813 24.48 20.71 -41.63
N LYS A 814 24.87 20.72 -42.90
CA LYS A 814 23.96 20.58 -44.03
C LYS A 814 23.77 19.07 -44.34
N VAL A 815 22.53 18.66 -44.42
CA VAL A 815 22.14 17.28 -44.70
C VAL A 815 21.08 17.24 -45.81
N ASN A 816 21.28 16.41 -46.80
CA ASN A 816 20.29 16.13 -47.82
C ASN A 816 19.29 15.11 -47.28
N THR A 817 18.11 15.55 -46.92
CA THR A 817 17.01 14.71 -46.46
C THR A 817 16.10 14.34 -47.63
N SER A 818 15.21 13.37 -47.45
CA SER A 818 14.17 13.02 -48.44
C SER A 818 13.21 14.20 -48.75
N ARG A 819 13.24 15.28 -47.94
CA ARG A 819 12.40 16.49 -48.06
C ARG A 819 13.20 17.70 -48.60
N GLY A 820 14.46 17.47 -49.06
CA GLY A 820 15.38 18.49 -49.53
C GLY A 820 16.58 18.76 -48.62
N GLU A 821 17.46 19.69 -49.01
CA GLU A 821 18.61 20.09 -48.20
C GLU A 821 18.12 20.89 -46.97
N LYS A 822 18.53 20.47 -45.76
CA LYS A 822 18.20 21.14 -44.49
C LYS A 822 19.46 21.34 -43.67
N GLN A 823 19.48 22.45 -42.91
CA GLN A 823 20.55 22.78 -41.97
C GLN A 823 20.15 22.35 -40.58
N PHE A 824 21.01 21.62 -39.88
CA PHE A 824 20.82 21.18 -38.51
C PHE A 824 21.91 21.74 -37.61
N LYS A 825 21.53 22.24 -36.45
CA LYS A 825 22.48 22.59 -35.40
C LYS A 825 22.85 21.33 -34.64
N ILE A 826 24.13 20.96 -34.62
CA ILE A 826 24.70 19.86 -33.88
C ILE A 826 25.54 20.37 -32.73
N GLY A 827 25.58 19.69 -31.57
CA GLY A 827 26.41 20.13 -30.44
C GLY A 827 26.01 19.56 -29.12
N GLY A 828 26.56 20.15 -28.07
CA GLY A 828 26.32 19.69 -26.69
C GLY A 828 27.31 20.31 -25.72
N PHE A 829 27.64 19.54 -24.67
CA PHE A 829 28.55 19.97 -23.60
C PHE A 829 29.82 19.11 -23.63
N ILE A 830 30.98 19.79 -23.58
CA ILE A 830 32.30 19.19 -23.45
C ILE A 830 32.71 19.30 -21.99
N ASP A 831 33.02 18.21 -21.34
CA ASP A 831 33.40 18.21 -19.91
C ASP A 831 34.72 19.00 -19.73
N ARG A 832 35.71 18.73 -20.58
CA ARG A 832 36.98 19.46 -20.58
C ARG A 832 37.58 19.60 -22.01
N LEU A 833 37.95 20.83 -22.33
CA LEU A 833 38.74 21.14 -23.52
C LEU A 833 40.09 21.67 -23.09
N ASP A 834 41.17 21.00 -23.49
CA ASP A 834 42.53 21.44 -23.18
C ASP A 834 43.49 21.33 -24.35
N ALA A 835 44.63 22.01 -24.24
CA ALA A 835 45.69 21.99 -25.21
C ALA A 835 47.00 21.55 -24.62
N ILE A 836 47.70 20.64 -25.30
CA ILE A 836 49.06 20.30 -24.99
C ILE A 836 49.95 21.28 -25.76
N SER A 837 50.83 21.99 -25.01
CA SER A 837 51.78 22.93 -25.60
C SER A 837 53.18 22.54 -25.19
N PRO A 838 54.06 22.24 -26.11
CA PRO A 838 55.45 22.06 -25.80
C PRO A 838 56.12 23.44 -25.50
N ILE A 839 57.35 23.46 -25.01
CA ILE A 839 58.12 24.61 -24.54
C ILE A 839 58.20 25.79 -25.53
N SER A 840 57.73 25.63 -26.77
CA SER A 840 57.80 26.57 -27.91
C SER A 840 56.63 27.47 -28.13
N ASN A 841 55.64 27.55 -27.25
CA ASN A 841 54.38 28.33 -27.41
C ASN A 841 53.46 27.95 -28.62
N ILE A 842 53.70 26.87 -29.26
CA ILE A 842 52.88 26.36 -30.37
C ILE A 842 51.99 25.23 -29.79
N THR A 843 50.69 25.34 -29.94
CA THR A 843 49.75 24.28 -29.58
C THR A 843 50.06 23.05 -30.38
N GLU A 844 50.50 21.97 -29.73
CA GLU A 844 50.85 20.73 -30.43
C GLU A 844 49.59 19.97 -30.77
N ARG A 845 48.65 19.88 -29.82
CA ARG A 845 47.41 19.13 -29.97
C ARG A 845 46.32 19.66 -28.99
N ILE A 846 45.08 19.72 -29.47
CA ILE A 846 43.90 19.99 -28.64
C ILE A 846 43.24 18.67 -28.24
N ARG A 847 42.88 18.51 -26.95
CA ARG A 847 42.18 17.32 -26.49
C ARG A 847 40.75 17.67 -26.10
N VAL A 848 39.82 16.87 -26.60
CA VAL A 848 38.40 16.89 -26.17
C VAL A 848 38.21 15.72 -25.20
N ILE A 849 38.12 16.01 -23.90
CA ILE A 849 38.08 15.00 -22.86
C ILE A 849 36.67 14.95 -22.26
N ASP A 850 36.13 13.77 -22.20
CA ASP A 850 34.87 13.45 -21.57
C ASP A 850 35.10 12.49 -20.36
N TYR A 851 34.59 12.85 -19.21
CA TYR A 851 34.78 12.10 -17.95
C TYR A 851 33.75 10.99 -17.82
N LYS A 852 34.20 9.81 -17.44
CA LYS A 852 33.33 8.65 -17.16
C LYS A 852 33.64 8.07 -15.79
N THR A 853 32.64 8.11 -14.91
CA THR A 853 32.74 7.56 -13.53
C THR A 853 32.46 6.04 -13.47
N GLY A 854 31.98 5.43 -14.57
CA GLY A 854 31.75 4.00 -14.70
C GLY A 854 33.00 3.19 -15.04
N ARG A 855 32.84 1.87 -15.18
CA ARG A 855 33.94 0.95 -15.53
C ARG A 855 34.47 1.20 -16.91
N ALA A 856 35.79 1.19 -17.08
CA ALA A 856 36.44 1.23 -18.38
C ALA A 856 36.13 -0.04 -19.17
N GLN A 857 35.96 0.12 -20.46
CA GLN A 857 35.82 -1.00 -21.36
C GLN A 857 37.15 -1.51 -21.88
N THR A 858 37.23 -2.83 -22.05
CA THR A 858 38.41 -3.52 -22.60
C THR A 858 38.38 -3.67 -24.12
N THR A 859 37.24 -3.39 -24.74
CA THR A 859 37.02 -3.57 -26.19
C THR A 859 36.68 -2.24 -26.86
N HIS A 860 37.32 -1.97 -28.01
CA HIS A 860 37.14 -0.74 -28.80
C HIS A 860 36.40 -1.05 -30.11
N PRO A 861 35.63 -0.10 -30.69
CA PRO A 861 35.16 -0.21 -32.08
C PRO A 861 36.30 -0.41 -33.03
N LYS A 862 36.11 -1.21 -34.08
CA LYS A 862 37.15 -1.51 -35.09
C LYS A 862 37.37 -0.32 -36.00
N ASP A 863 36.26 0.29 -36.42
CA ASP A 863 36.18 1.33 -37.45
C ASP A 863 34.97 2.24 -37.20
N ILE A 864 34.80 3.22 -38.06
CA ILE A 864 33.68 4.17 -38.00
C ILE A 864 32.35 3.47 -38.29
N ASP A 865 32.30 2.49 -39.17
CA ASP A 865 31.10 1.75 -39.51
C ASP A 865 30.52 1.06 -38.26
N GLU A 866 31.39 0.44 -37.46
CA GLU A 866 30.95 -0.20 -36.20
C GLU A 866 30.40 0.84 -35.16
N MET A 867 30.91 2.05 -35.16
CA MET A 867 30.44 3.14 -34.28
C MET A 867 28.98 3.52 -34.55
N PHE A 868 28.55 3.44 -35.82
CA PHE A 868 27.18 3.73 -36.25
C PHE A 868 26.29 2.49 -36.32
N SER A 869 26.80 1.32 -35.93
CA SER A 869 26.05 0.06 -35.99
C SER A 869 25.14 -0.10 -34.75
N ALA A 870 23.87 -0.43 -34.98
CA ALA A 870 22.88 -0.70 -33.93
C ALA A 870 22.86 -2.19 -33.49
N THR A 871 23.85 -3.00 -33.88
CA THR A 871 23.92 -4.41 -33.47
C THR A 871 24.23 -4.56 -31.97
N PRO A 872 23.69 -5.58 -31.27
CA PRO A 872 24.00 -5.81 -29.87
C PRO A 872 25.49 -5.86 -29.53
N GLN A 873 26.30 -6.40 -30.46
CA GLN A 873 27.75 -6.49 -30.31
C GLN A 873 28.46 -5.14 -30.40
N ALA A 874 28.05 -4.27 -31.32
CA ALA A 874 28.58 -2.91 -31.42
C ALA A 874 28.17 -2.08 -30.21
N LEU A 875 26.90 -2.11 -29.85
CA LEU A 875 26.34 -1.38 -28.69
C LEU A 875 26.96 -1.84 -27.36
N SER A 876 27.42 -3.10 -27.26
CA SER A 876 28.12 -3.58 -26.04
C SER A 876 29.53 -2.98 -25.88
N LYS A 877 30.09 -2.34 -26.91
CA LYS A 877 31.38 -1.63 -26.91
C LYS A 877 31.23 -0.14 -26.54
N HIS A 878 30.07 0.30 -26.06
CA HIS A 878 29.74 1.71 -25.78
C HIS A 878 30.10 2.67 -26.94
N THR A 879 29.68 2.29 -28.12
CA THR A 879 29.85 3.11 -29.34
C THR A 879 29.23 4.49 -29.20
N ASP A 880 28.27 4.66 -28.28
CA ASP A 880 27.65 5.93 -27.89
C ASP A 880 28.64 6.96 -27.32
N TYR A 881 29.60 6.51 -26.51
CA TYR A 881 30.66 7.38 -25.98
C TYR A 881 31.61 7.82 -27.10
N TYR A 882 31.91 6.93 -28.03
CA TYR A 882 32.74 7.25 -29.19
C TYR A 882 32.08 8.28 -30.09
N LEU A 883 30.80 8.09 -30.43
CA LEU A 883 30.04 9.07 -31.21
C LEU A 883 30.04 10.44 -30.56
N GLN A 884 29.88 10.51 -29.24
CA GLN A 884 29.92 11.76 -28.48
C GLN A 884 31.30 12.43 -28.59
N ALA A 885 32.37 11.73 -28.29
CA ALA A 885 33.72 12.28 -28.30
C ALA A 885 34.16 12.70 -29.70
N PHE A 886 33.80 11.91 -30.73
CA PHE A 886 34.08 12.24 -32.15
C PHE A 886 33.30 13.47 -32.59
N LEU A 887 31.99 13.53 -32.30
CA LEU A 887 31.17 14.70 -32.67
C LEU A 887 31.73 15.99 -32.10
N TYR A 888 32.09 15.99 -30.83
CA TYR A 888 32.67 17.17 -30.20
C TYR A 888 34.05 17.52 -30.78
N SER A 889 34.90 16.54 -31.08
CA SER A 889 36.20 16.74 -31.66
C SER A 889 36.12 17.33 -33.08
N MET A 890 35.11 16.90 -33.85
CA MET A 890 34.84 17.48 -35.17
C MET A 890 34.39 18.92 -35.10
N ILE A 891 33.52 19.27 -34.15
CA ILE A 891 33.06 20.65 -33.88
C ILE A 891 34.25 21.55 -33.49
N ILE A 892 35.13 21.07 -32.60
CA ILE A 892 36.31 21.81 -32.16
C ILE A 892 37.32 21.98 -33.31
N LYS A 893 37.56 20.93 -34.09
CA LYS A 893 38.45 21.00 -35.24
C LYS A 893 38.06 22.11 -36.23
N ASN A 894 36.77 22.24 -36.51
CA ASN A 894 36.23 23.19 -37.47
C ASN A 894 35.98 24.59 -36.84
N SER A 895 36.17 24.72 -35.53
CA SER A 895 35.88 25.95 -34.80
C SER A 895 37.00 26.99 -34.92
N LYS A 896 36.72 28.12 -35.57
CA LYS A 896 37.66 29.27 -35.63
C LYS A 896 37.91 29.88 -34.22
N ARG A 897 36.98 29.69 -33.30
CA ARG A 897 37.09 30.23 -31.94
C ARG A 897 38.07 29.44 -31.06
N TYR A 898 38.03 28.12 -31.14
CA TYR A 898 38.78 27.21 -30.26
C TYR A 898 40.00 26.58 -30.92
N ASN A 899 40.05 26.52 -32.26
CA ASN A 899 41.15 25.98 -33.03
C ASN A 899 41.54 26.87 -34.24
N SER A 900 41.85 28.14 -33.96
CA SER A 900 42.26 29.08 -34.99
C SER A 900 43.59 28.72 -35.69
N ALA A 901 44.45 27.99 -35.00
CA ALA A 901 45.75 27.50 -35.50
C ALA A 901 45.66 26.19 -36.31
N GLN A 902 44.46 25.60 -36.44
CA GLN A 902 44.22 24.30 -37.07
C GLN A 902 45.13 23.20 -36.51
N ALA A 903 45.35 23.18 -35.19
CA ALA A 903 46.08 22.15 -34.51
C ALA A 903 45.32 20.80 -34.62
N PRO A 904 46.01 19.68 -34.56
CA PRO A 904 45.41 18.37 -34.45
C PRO A 904 44.48 18.26 -33.26
N VAL A 905 43.32 17.61 -33.42
CA VAL A 905 42.32 17.42 -32.34
C VAL A 905 42.16 15.95 -32.06
N SER A 906 42.31 15.56 -30.78
CA SER A 906 42.17 14.19 -30.31
C SER A 906 40.98 14.00 -29.36
N PRO A 907 40.12 13.01 -29.63
CA PRO A 907 39.08 12.61 -28.68
C PRO A 907 39.68 11.81 -27.54
N GLY A 908 39.17 12.06 -26.31
CA GLY A 908 39.58 11.33 -25.11
C GLY A 908 38.40 10.95 -24.21
N LEU A 909 38.45 9.72 -23.69
CA LEU A 909 37.53 9.24 -22.65
C LEU A 909 38.32 8.92 -21.40
N LEU A 910 38.06 9.63 -20.33
CA LEU A 910 38.75 9.45 -19.08
C LEU A 910 37.90 8.66 -18.11
N PHE A 911 38.16 7.35 -18.00
CA PHE A 911 37.51 6.44 -17.05
C PHE A 911 38.22 6.51 -15.70
N ILE A 912 37.70 7.29 -14.78
CA ILE A 912 38.34 7.57 -13.50
C ILE A 912 38.58 6.29 -12.68
N GLN A 913 37.64 5.36 -12.64
CA GLN A 913 37.73 4.14 -11.84
C GLN A 913 38.96 3.29 -12.19
N ASN A 914 39.41 3.29 -13.42
CA ASN A 914 40.50 2.45 -13.93
C ASN A 914 41.80 3.21 -14.18
N ALA A 915 41.82 4.50 -13.90
CA ALA A 915 42.92 5.39 -14.26
C ALA A 915 44.13 5.34 -13.29
N GLY A 916 44.20 4.36 -12.42
CA GLY A 916 45.33 4.19 -11.43
C GLY A 916 46.59 3.63 -12.05
N ALA A 917 46.59 3.15 -13.32
CA ALA A 917 47.78 2.64 -13.98
C ALA A 917 48.79 3.76 -14.32
N GLU A 918 50.08 3.51 -14.19
CA GLU A 918 51.13 4.52 -14.41
C GLU A 918 51.18 5.01 -15.87
N ASP A 919 50.76 4.20 -16.83
CA ASP A 919 50.75 4.44 -18.28
C ASP A 919 49.37 4.75 -18.85
N TYR A 920 48.39 5.13 -18.00
CA TYR A 920 47.02 5.46 -18.41
C TYR A 920 46.98 6.66 -19.31
N ASP A 921 46.40 6.48 -20.53
CA ASP A 921 46.18 7.54 -21.53
C ASP A 921 44.70 7.57 -21.93
N PRO A 922 44.01 8.70 -21.78
CA PRO A 922 42.60 8.84 -22.08
C PRO A 922 42.29 8.91 -23.59
N THR A 923 43.32 9.01 -24.46
CA THR A 923 43.13 9.13 -25.90
C THR A 923 42.42 7.90 -26.46
N LEU A 924 41.35 8.13 -27.21
CA LEU A 924 40.54 7.07 -27.78
C LEU A 924 41.36 6.19 -28.77
N LYS A 925 40.96 4.92 -28.83
CA LYS A 925 41.52 3.96 -29.79
C LYS A 925 40.44 3.48 -30.73
N LEU A 926 40.73 3.42 -32.01
CA LEU A 926 39.94 2.74 -33.01
C LEU A 926 40.67 1.46 -33.41
N GLY A 927 40.10 0.30 -33.16
CA GLY A 927 40.82 -0.94 -33.23
C GLY A 927 42.02 -1.01 -32.27
N ARG A 928 43.24 -0.91 -32.84
CA ARG A 928 44.48 -0.90 -32.05
C ARG A 928 45.22 0.45 -32.08
N GLU A 929 44.78 1.38 -32.89
CA GLU A 929 45.45 2.66 -33.15
C GLU A 929 44.87 3.77 -32.23
N LYS A 930 45.76 4.58 -31.64
CA LYS A 930 45.37 5.78 -30.91
C LYS A 930 45.03 6.90 -31.85
N ILE A 931 43.97 7.64 -31.58
CA ILE A 931 43.51 8.76 -32.42
C ILE A 931 44.10 10.05 -31.84
N GLU A 932 45.30 10.35 -32.26
CA GLU A 932 45.97 11.61 -31.89
C GLU A 932 45.51 12.80 -32.73
N ASP A 933 45.01 12.56 -33.91
CA ASP A 933 44.36 13.50 -34.81
C ASP A 933 43.10 12.88 -35.42
N ILE A 934 41.98 13.59 -35.32
CA ILE A 934 40.70 13.14 -35.87
C ILE A 934 40.57 13.40 -37.39
N THR A 935 41.47 14.18 -37.97
CA THR A 935 41.43 14.60 -39.37
C THR A 935 41.28 13.45 -40.37
N PRO A 936 42.01 12.34 -40.27
CA PRO A 936 41.87 11.23 -41.21
C PRO A 936 40.48 10.54 -41.20
N TYR A 937 39.71 10.71 -40.15
CA TYR A 937 38.40 10.07 -39.93
C TYR A 937 37.22 11.02 -40.24
N GLU A 938 37.49 12.31 -40.57
CA GLU A 938 36.45 13.32 -40.73
C GLU A 938 35.44 13.00 -41.82
N GLU A 939 35.92 12.67 -43.03
CA GLU A 939 35.06 12.47 -44.19
C GLU A 939 34.11 11.28 -43.97
N ASP A 940 34.65 10.17 -43.44
CA ASP A 940 33.90 8.94 -43.17
C ASP A 940 32.90 9.15 -42.01
N PHE A 941 33.32 9.70 -40.87
CA PHE A 941 32.43 10.01 -39.75
C PHE A 941 31.29 10.97 -40.14
N MET A 942 31.61 12.04 -40.90
CA MET A 942 30.60 13.01 -41.33
C MET A 942 29.63 12.44 -42.37
N ALA A 943 30.06 11.47 -43.19
CA ALA A 943 29.17 10.76 -44.11
C ALA A 943 28.14 9.91 -43.33
N HIS A 944 28.58 9.14 -42.33
CA HIS A 944 27.71 8.33 -41.48
C HIS A 944 26.77 9.19 -40.63
N LEU A 945 27.26 10.30 -40.08
CA LEU A 945 26.44 11.25 -39.29
C LEU A 945 25.32 11.86 -40.14
N ARG A 946 25.65 12.27 -41.41
CA ARG A 946 24.65 12.78 -42.35
C ARG A 946 23.61 11.73 -42.70
N SER A 947 24.05 10.48 -42.93
CA SER A 947 23.14 9.36 -43.18
C SER A 947 22.20 9.10 -41.99
N LEU A 948 22.72 9.05 -40.77
CA LEU A 948 21.92 8.88 -39.56
C LEU A 948 20.87 9.98 -39.39
N ILE A 949 21.27 11.26 -39.60
CA ILE A 949 20.34 12.39 -39.52
C ILE A 949 19.31 12.33 -40.65
N ALA A 950 19.71 11.96 -41.87
CA ALA A 950 18.79 11.77 -43.00
C ALA A 950 17.73 10.68 -42.69
N ASP A 951 18.12 9.59 -42.04
CA ASP A 951 17.19 8.51 -41.60
C ASP A 951 16.20 9.00 -40.54
N ILE A 952 16.65 9.78 -39.54
CA ILE A 952 15.77 10.37 -38.53
C ILE A 952 14.67 11.22 -39.18
N TYR A 953 15.03 12.02 -40.21
CA TYR A 953 14.11 12.95 -40.89
C TYR A 953 13.47 12.36 -42.16
N ASN A 954 13.60 11.05 -42.40
CA ASN A 954 12.95 10.37 -43.51
C ASN A 954 11.57 9.83 -43.10
N PRO A 955 10.45 10.40 -43.59
CA PRO A 955 9.09 9.95 -43.22
C PRO A 955 8.75 8.53 -43.73
N ALA A 956 9.47 8.03 -44.72
CA ALA A 956 9.24 6.69 -45.27
C ALA A 956 9.79 5.56 -44.34
N LEU A 957 10.67 5.91 -43.40
CA LEU A 957 11.27 4.95 -42.49
C LEU A 957 10.52 4.97 -41.15
N PRO A 958 9.75 3.95 -40.76
CA PRO A 958 9.06 3.92 -39.48
C PRO A 958 10.06 3.78 -38.32
N LEU A 959 9.60 4.18 -37.14
CA LEU A 959 10.36 4.03 -35.89
C LEU A 959 10.20 2.62 -35.34
N ARG A 960 11.32 1.88 -35.23
CA ARG A 960 11.37 0.46 -34.91
C ARG A 960 11.84 0.22 -33.46
N PRO A 961 11.35 -0.84 -32.79
CA PRO A 961 11.93 -1.28 -31.54
C PRO A 961 13.35 -1.85 -31.75
N THR A 962 14.12 -1.84 -30.64
CA THR A 962 15.46 -2.47 -30.68
C THR A 962 15.38 -3.98 -30.84
N CYS A 963 16.38 -4.56 -31.52
CA CYS A 963 16.56 -6.02 -31.59
C CYS A 963 17.15 -6.61 -30.29
N ASP A 964 17.72 -5.78 -29.41
CA ASP A 964 18.35 -6.20 -28.17
C ASP A 964 17.33 -6.24 -27.01
N LYS A 965 16.75 -7.43 -26.79
CA LYS A 965 15.74 -7.64 -25.75
C LYS A 965 16.26 -7.42 -24.33
N LYS A 966 17.58 -7.61 -24.07
CA LYS A 966 18.15 -7.38 -22.74
C LYS A 966 18.06 -5.92 -22.32
N ARG A 967 18.14 -5.01 -23.26
CA ARG A 967 17.97 -3.57 -22.99
C ARG A 967 16.55 -3.19 -22.61
N CYS A 968 15.55 -3.97 -23.04
CA CYS A 968 14.16 -3.75 -22.67
C CYS A 968 13.89 -4.04 -21.19
N GLU A 969 14.74 -4.85 -20.54
CA GLU A 969 14.59 -5.15 -19.11
C GLU A 969 14.79 -3.92 -18.22
N TYR A 970 15.64 -3.00 -18.67
CA TYR A 970 15.95 -1.75 -17.94
C TYR A 970 15.39 -0.50 -18.64
N CYS A 971 14.51 -0.67 -19.60
CA CYS A 971 13.94 0.45 -20.33
C CYS A 971 12.76 1.05 -19.59
N PRO A 972 12.76 2.36 -19.27
CA PRO A 972 11.65 3.00 -18.55
C PRO A 972 10.32 2.92 -19.31
N TYR A 973 10.36 2.71 -20.62
CA TYR A 973 9.18 2.57 -21.47
C TYR A 973 8.80 1.13 -21.80
N ALA A 974 9.43 0.13 -21.17
CA ALA A 974 9.19 -1.28 -21.47
C ALA A 974 7.70 -1.68 -21.35
N GLY A 975 6.99 -1.10 -20.37
CA GLY A 975 5.56 -1.33 -20.17
C GLY A 975 4.68 -0.84 -21.32
N LEU A 976 5.15 0.13 -22.12
CA LEU A 976 4.44 0.64 -23.29
C LEU A 976 4.74 -0.18 -24.58
N CYS A 977 5.82 -0.95 -24.55
CA CYS A 977 6.26 -1.78 -25.67
C CYS A 977 5.82 -3.25 -25.52
N LYS A 978 5.42 -3.71 -24.33
CA LYS A 978 5.04 -5.10 -24.00
C LYS A 978 3.58 -5.38 -24.23
#